data_6bdfff26d43db5315c21848c426e0ccf
#
_entry.id   6bdfff26d43db5315c21848c426e0ccf
#
_cell.length_a   1.000
_cell.length_b   1.000
_cell.length_c   1.000
_cell.angle_alpha   90.00
_cell.angle_beta   90.00
_cell.angle_gamma   90.00
#
_symmetry.space_group_name_H-M   'P 1'
#
loop_
_entity.id
_entity.type
_entity.pdbx_description
1 polymer ?
#
loop_
_entity_poly.entity_id
_entity_poly.type
_entity_poly.pdbx_seq_one_letter_code
_entity_poly.pdbx_strand_id
1 'polypeptide(L)'
;MKLHFESDLKYQENAIKSICDLFEGQEKWESEMTVLAPAQGVLSFEGATGSMPVNPQIPGDDVLLKNLNNVQLKNQLPPSPVLDSHDFTVEMETGTGKTYVYLRTMLELNKRYGMSKFIIVVPSVAIKEGVYKTLQITEEHFKSLYAGVPYEYYLYDSAKPADVRNFATSSVMQIMVMTVGAINKKDVNKLYQSSEKTTVDDLDKPIDLIRATRPIIIVDEPQSVDGGLNGAGKTALDAMHPMFTLRYSATHVHKHHMVYRLDAIDAYNQKLVKQIEVAGLEVQNASNSPYVKLVSINSRKNSISATIIVDIADKKGGVNRSEITVYDGTTLDDETGRDIYQGYRISEIRTGKEGFLTLETPSNTYYMQVGDVVGDINPMLIQRHMIRRTIREHLDKELRLNAQQIKVLTLFFIDKVDFYRQTNEEGRREPGEYARIFEEEYLKAIKSPAYKDLLPSHPEHAKDVHDGYFSIDKKGGWAETTESNNAGRENAERGYNLIMKNKEKLLSFSNPVRFIFSHSALKEGWDNPNVFQICSLREMGSERERRQTLGRGLRLCVNQEGERVRDDSINILTVVASENYEAYAERLQNEIENETGIHFGIIEKDAFAHLIFSDSSQAVGIAGSHEIWSELQTEGYLEKSGKITKALKEVLFENTFVVSEKYASLREQIETILRKSAGRLNINNADERKTIKYRKEVLNSPEFEALWQRICQKTLYRLAFDEEELIKSCTKSLSEMQPVAKAMVSFSKATIKQSQSGLDVKALSNGTTSTVIDVAEQPLPDILGVLQEKTGLTRRSLSTILKESGRLADFAKNPQQFISEAIGRINYCKRLSIVDGIKYYPLKGEVYAQSLFMDKELTGYARNLFETSSKSVYEYVPKDSEVENRFAQELEEQDEVKLYVKLPGWFKIPTPLGTYNPDWALVIEDNGEEHIYFVVETKSKHIGLGNEEEAKITCGNAHFISLKAQISNPVRYIRSTNINDVLNSI
;
A
#
# COMPACT_ATOMS: atom_id res chain seq x y z
N MET A 1 -11.16 10.90 19.19
CA MET A 1 -10.35 9.72 18.90
C MET A 1 -8.98 10.20 18.42
N LYS A 2 -7.88 9.66 18.89
CA LYS A 2 -6.51 10.05 18.49
C LYS A 2 -5.89 8.84 17.78
N LEU A 3 -5.38 9.03 16.56
CA LEU A 3 -4.73 7.95 15.81
C LEU A 3 -3.35 7.64 16.40
N HIS A 4 -3.05 6.36 16.57
CA HIS A 4 -1.73 5.89 16.98
C HIS A 4 -0.86 5.57 15.76
N PHE A 5 0.39 6.08 15.77
CA PHE A 5 1.35 5.85 14.70
C PHE A 5 2.43 4.87 15.16
N GLU A 6 2.66 3.86 14.35
CA GLU A 6 3.74 2.89 14.55
C GLU A 6 5.01 3.41 13.87
N SER A 7 6.14 3.35 14.58
CA SER A 7 7.42 3.88 14.09
C SER A 7 8.35 2.83 13.47
N ASP A 8 8.06 1.55 13.64
CA ASP A 8 8.93 0.41 13.37
C ASP A 8 8.48 -0.48 12.20
N LEU A 9 7.69 0.08 11.30
CA LEU A 9 7.25 -0.63 10.09
C LEU A 9 8.40 -0.77 9.10
N LYS A 10 8.92 -1.98 8.93
CA LYS A 10 10.11 -2.29 8.11
C LYS A 10 10.06 -1.73 6.69
N TYR A 11 8.92 -1.85 6.01
CA TYR A 11 8.79 -1.35 4.64
C TYR A 11 8.90 0.18 4.59
N GLN A 12 8.41 0.90 5.62
CA GLN A 12 8.56 2.36 5.72
C GLN A 12 10.00 2.74 6.07
N GLU A 13 10.61 2.03 7.01
CA GLU A 13 12.03 2.23 7.37
C GLU A 13 12.94 1.97 6.18
N ASN A 14 12.68 0.93 5.38
CA ASN A 14 13.44 0.64 4.18
C ASN A 14 13.32 1.76 3.14
N ALA A 15 12.12 2.30 2.92
CA ALA A 15 11.92 3.44 2.01
C ALA A 15 12.70 4.68 2.48
N ILE A 16 12.61 5.02 3.76
CA ILE A 16 13.33 6.15 4.38
C ILE A 16 14.84 5.94 4.28
N LYS A 17 15.31 4.75 4.62
CA LYS A 17 16.73 4.40 4.57
C LYS A 17 17.27 4.46 3.15
N SER A 18 16.50 4.03 2.16
CA SER A 18 16.90 4.08 0.74
C SER A 18 17.22 5.51 0.28
N ILE A 19 16.48 6.50 0.76
CA ILE A 19 16.78 7.92 0.48
C ILE A 19 18.00 8.38 1.28
N CYS A 20 18.07 8.04 2.56
CA CYS A 20 19.20 8.49 3.38
C CYS A 20 20.53 7.89 2.91
N ASP A 21 20.54 6.62 2.51
CA ASP A 21 21.74 5.93 2.05
C ASP A 21 22.31 6.50 0.73
N LEU A 22 21.53 7.31 -0.03
CA LEU A 22 22.07 8.08 -1.18
C LEU A 22 23.19 9.03 -0.79
N PHE A 23 23.13 9.58 0.41
CA PHE A 23 24.07 10.57 0.93
C PHE A 23 25.08 9.95 1.91
N GLU A 24 25.26 8.63 1.86
CA GLU A 24 26.23 7.94 2.70
C GLU A 24 27.65 8.48 2.45
N GLY A 25 28.38 8.72 3.55
CA GLY A 25 29.70 9.35 3.51
C GLY A 25 29.67 10.87 3.67
N GLN A 26 28.50 11.50 3.66
CA GLN A 26 28.36 12.92 3.96
C GLN A 26 28.41 13.16 5.47
N GLU A 27 29.26 14.06 5.92
CA GLU A 27 29.30 14.52 7.31
C GLU A 27 28.05 15.34 7.65
N LYS A 28 27.65 15.30 8.93
CA LYS A 28 26.55 16.14 9.40
C LYS A 28 26.98 17.59 9.40
N TRP A 29 26.23 18.39 8.65
CA TRP A 29 26.41 19.83 8.62
C TRP A 29 25.79 20.45 9.88
N GLU A 30 26.62 21.07 10.73
CA GLU A 30 26.16 21.96 11.77
C GLU A 30 26.15 23.36 11.16
N SER A 31 24.97 24.00 11.09
CA SER A 31 24.71 25.19 10.28
C SER A 31 25.68 26.30 10.60
N GLU A 32 26.68 26.48 9.75
CA GLU A 32 27.39 27.74 9.64
C GLU A 32 26.58 28.69 8.76
N MET A 33 26.47 29.93 9.17
CA MET A 33 25.80 30.98 8.38
C MET A 33 26.62 31.25 7.13
N THR A 34 26.07 30.94 5.94
CA THR A 34 26.75 31.21 4.68
C THR A 34 26.40 32.60 4.21
N VAL A 35 27.41 33.43 3.94
CA VAL A 35 27.26 34.74 3.31
C VAL A 35 26.93 34.52 1.83
N LEU A 36 25.80 35.05 1.36
CA LEU A 36 25.45 34.99 -0.06
C LEU A 36 26.47 35.79 -0.87
N ALA A 37 27.18 35.14 -1.79
CA ALA A 37 27.94 35.84 -2.81
C ALA A 37 26.97 36.33 -3.90
N PRO A 38 27.00 37.61 -4.31
CA PRO A 38 26.18 38.10 -5.41
C PRO A 38 26.53 37.38 -6.71
N ALA A 39 25.50 36.99 -7.45
CA ALA A 39 25.66 36.41 -8.78
C ALA A 39 26.29 37.43 -9.70
N GLN A 40 27.50 37.17 -10.18
CA GLN A 40 28.40 37.95 -11.01
C GLN A 40 29.49 38.72 -10.27
N GLY A 41 30.61 38.08 -10.05
CA GLY A 41 31.98 38.65 -10.22
C GLY A 41 32.41 39.87 -9.40
N VAL A 42 31.67 40.27 -8.36
CA VAL A 42 32.08 41.37 -7.49
C VAL A 42 32.21 40.89 -6.06
N LEU A 43 33.40 40.64 -5.61
CA LEU A 43 33.75 40.46 -4.20
C LEU A 43 33.67 41.81 -3.49
N SER A 44 32.56 42.10 -2.85
CA SER A 44 32.49 43.20 -1.90
C SER A 44 32.41 42.65 -0.49
N PHE A 45 33.49 42.76 0.25
CA PHE A 45 33.64 42.33 1.65
C PHE A 45 33.15 43.36 2.67
N GLU A 46 32.58 44.45 2.26
CA GLU A 46 32.09 45.49 3.17
C GLU A 46 30.57 45.57 3.14
N GLY A 47 29.92 44.99 4.19
CA GLY A 47 28.52 45.26 4.47
C GLY A 47 27.53 44.09 4.35
N ALA A 48 27.94 42.82 4.22
CA ALA A 48 27.04 41.68 4.22
C ALA A 48 26.47 41.47 5.62
N THR A 49 25.29 42.04 5.91
CA THR A 49 24.55 41.90 7.17
C THR A 49 23.49 40.78 7.15
N GLY A 50 23.46 39.94 6.12
CA GLY A 50 22.44 38.90 5.96
C GLY A 50 23.02 37.54 5.65
N SER A 51 23.24 36.70 6.66
CA SER A 51 23.54 35.29 6.47
C SER A 51 22.23 34.50 6.41
N MET A 52 21.96 33.80 5.30
CA MET A 52 20.82 32.89 5.19
C MET A 52 21.27 31.43 5.43
N PRO A 53 20.58 30.66 6.30
CA PRO A 53 20.85 29.24 6.43
C PRO A 53 20.45 28.50 5.16
N VAL A 54 21.39 27.69 4.65
CA VAL A 54 21.22 26.93 3.40
C VAL A 54 21.40 25.45 3.69
N ASN A 55 20.85 24.59 2.84
CA ASN A 55 21.14 23.16 2.91
C ASN A 55 22.62 22.89 2.57
N PRO A 56 23.25 21.88 3.20
CA PRO A 56 24.63 21.49 2.90
C PRO A 56 24.78 21.07 1.44
N GLN A 57 26.00 21.07 0.93
CA GLN A 57 26.26 20.47 -0.38
C GLN A 57 26.14 18.93 -0.27
N ILE A 58 25.57 18.32 -1.30
CA ILE A 58 25.53 16.86 -1.43
C ILE A 58 26.87 16.33 -1.97
N PRO A 59 27.16 15.02 -1.82
CA PRO A 59 28.34 14.40 -2.42
C PRO A 59 28.41 14.66 -3.93
N GLY A 60 29.59 14.63 -4.50
CA GLY A 60 29.77 14.74 -5.95
C GLY A 60 29.05 13.59 -6.70
N ASP A 61 28.70 13.85 -7.96
CA ASP A 61 27.88 12.96 -8.77
C ASP A 61 28.46 11.52 -8.88
N ASP A 62 29.77 11.36 -8.83
CA ASP A 62 30.43 10.04 -8.83
C ASP A 62 30.08 9.23 -7.57
N VAL A 63 30.13 9.88 -6.40
CA VAL A 63 29.80 9.24 -5.12
C VAL A 63 28.29 8.99 -5.03
N LEU A 64 27.51 9.97 -5.47
CA LEU A 64 26.05 9.86 -5.47
C LEU A 64 25.57 8.73 -6.38
N LEU A 65 26.14 8.58 -7.60
CA LEU A 65 25.82 7.48 -8.50
C LEU A 65 26.21 6.13 -7.90
N LYS A 66 27.36 6.04 -7.24
CA LYS A 66 27.79 4.82 -6.56
C LYS A 66 26.81 4.45 -5.44
N ASN A 67 26.43 5.41 -4.60
CA ASN A 67 25.47 5.20 -3.53
C ASN A 67 24.09 4.83 -4.08
N LEU A 68 23.63 5.51 -5.15
CA LEU A 68 22.41 5.19 -5.85
C LEU A 68 22.38 3.73 -6.32
N ASN A 69 23.45 3.30 -7.01
CA ASN A 69 23.55 1.92 -7.47
C ASN A 69 23.52 0.93 -6.30
N ASN A 70 24.23 1.20 -5.21
CA ASN A 70 24.17 0.36 -4.02
C ASN A 70 22.76 0.25 -3.42
N VAL A 71 22.03 1.37 -3.36
CA VAL A 71 20.64 1.39 -2.88
C VAL A 71 19.73 0.62 -3.82
N GLN A 72 19.85 0.82 -5.12
CA GLN A 72 19.06 0.12 -6.13
C GLN A 72 19.28 -1.40 -6.04
N LEU A 73 20.52 -1.83 -5.98
CA LEU A 73 20.91 -3.23 -5.86
C LEU A 73 20.31 -3.88 -4.60
N LYS A 74 20.43 -3.19 -3.45
CA LYS A 74 19.86 -3.66 -2.17
C LYS A 74 18.34 -3.82 -2.22
N ASN A 75 17.66 -2.98 -3.01
CA ASN A 75 16.22 -3.00 -3.20
C ASN A 75 15.78 -3.83 -4.42
N GLN A 76 16.68 -4.63 -5.00
CA GLN A 76 16.40 -5.46 -6.17
C GLN A 76 15.90 -4.64 -7.39
N LEU A 77 16.43 -3.43 -7.54
CA LEU A 77 16.13 -2.53 -8.63
C LEU A 77 17.29 -2.50 -9.63
N PRO A 78 17.03 -2.31 -10.93
CA PRO A 78 18.11 -2.19 -11.92
C PRO A 78 18.96 -0.95 -11.61
N PRO A 79 20.30 -1.09 -11.58
CA PRO A 79 21.19 0.02 -11.32
C PRO A 79 21.15 1.06 -12.44
N SER A 80 21.17 2.34 -12.08
CA SER A 80 21.22 3.45 -13.03
C SER A 80 22.60 3.53 -13.68
N PRO A 81 22.70 3.53 -15.01
CA PRO A 81 24.00 3.55 -15.70
C PRO A 81 24.71 4.91 -15.60
N VAL A 82 23.94 5.98 -15.46
CA VAL A 82 24.41 7.36 -15.33
C VAL A 82 23.47 8.13 -14.38
N LEU A 83 23.97 9.17 -13.77
CA LEU A 83 23.18 10.12 -13.01
C LEU A 83 22.82 11.29 -13.93
N ASP A 84 21.69 11.21 -14.62
CA ASP A 84 21.24 12.21 -15.58
C ASP A 84 20.43 13.34 -14.93
N SER A 85 20.00 13.15 -13.69
CA SER A 85 19.29 14.13 -12.88
C SER A 85 19.45 13.84 -11.40
N HIS A 86 19.14 14.83 -10.54
CA HIS A 86 19.01 14.64 -9.10
C HIS A 86 17.55 14.39 -8.68
N ASP A 87 16.78 13.73 -9.55
CA ASP A 87 15.42 13.30 -9.27
C ASP A 87 15.42 11.81 -8.84
N PHE A 88 14.88 11.50 -7.65
CA PHE A 88 14.84 10.15 -7.12
C PHE A 88 13.40 9.70 -6.90
N THR A 89 13.06 8.51 -7.39
CA THR A 89 11.71 7.96 -7.36
C THR A 89 11.54 6.95 -6.22
N VAL A 90 10.48 7.15 -5.43
CA VAL A 90 9.99 6.21 -4.41
C VAL A 90 8.58 5.77 -4.78
N GLU A 91 8.42 4.50 -5.15
CA GLU A 91 7.12 3.91 -5.47
C GLU A 91 6.56 3.22 -4.23
N MET A 92 5.39 3.63 -3.80
CA MET A 92 4.69 3.02 -2.66
C MET A 92 3.20 2.96 -2.94
N GLU A 93 2.59 1.79 -2.75
CA GLU A 93 1.16 1.58 -2.97
C GLU A 93 0.31 2.53 -2.11
N THR A 94 -0.87 2.88 -2.64
CA THR A 94 -1.84 3.71 -1.94
C THR A 94 -2.28 3.04 -0.64
N GLY A 95 -2.36 3.82 0.44
CA GLY A 95 -2.73 3.30 1.77
C GLY A 95 -1.57 2.81 2.63
N THR A 96 -0.35 2.67 2.09
CA THR A 96 0.84 2.22 2.84
C THR A 96 1.54 3.32 3.65
N GLY A 97 1.09 4.57 3.54
CA GLY A 97 1.58 5.68 4.35
C GLY A 97 2.66 6.53 3.70
N LYS A 98 2.63 6.75 2.37
CA LYS A 98 3.55 7.63 1.63
C LYS A 98 3.83 8.96 2.34
N THR A 99 2.77 9.66 2.76
CA THR A 99 2.89 10.96 3.44
C THR A 99 3.72 10.85 4.71
N TYR A 100 3.45 9.86 5.56
CA TYR A 100 4.24 9.61 6.76
C TYR A 100 5.71 9.34 6.44
N VAL A 101 5.97 8.53 5.39
CA VAL A 101 7.33 8.16 4.97
C VAL A 101 8.11 9.40 4.55
N TYR A 102 7.59 10.25 3.67
CA TYR A 102 8.36 11.43 3.25
C TYR A 102 8.51 12.48 4.35
N LEU A 103 7.53 12.64 5.25
CA LEU A 103 7.69 13.51 6.42
C LEU A 103 8.81 13.00 7.35
N ARG A 104 8.83 11.71 7.60
CA ARG A 104 9.89 11.08 8.40
C ARG A 104 11.25 11.10 7.69
N THR A 105 11.27 10.96 6.36
CA THR A 105 12.49 11.09 5.56
C THR A 105 13.14 12.47 5.74
N MET A 106 12.35 13.54 5.75
CA MET A 106 12.88 14.90 5.99
C MET A 106 13.55 15.02 7.37
N LEU A 107 12.93 14.44 8.41
CA LEU A 107 13.48 14.43 9.77
C LEU A 107 14.75 13.56 9.87
N GLU A 108 14.79 12.41 9.17
CA GLU A 108 16.01 11.59 9.11
C GLU A 108 17.15 12.30 8.35
N LEU A 109 16.87 12.99 7.24
CA LEU A 109 17.85 13.77 6.51
C LEU A 109 18.38 14.96 7.37
N ASN A 110 17.50 15.59 8.13
CA ASN A 110 17.92 16.62 9.09
C ASN A 110 18.81 16.04 10.19
N LYS A 111 18.39 14.94 10.80
CA LYS A 111 19.13 14.27 11.88
C LYS A 111 20.52 13.82 11.43
N ARG A 112 20.62 13.22 10.24
CA ARG A 112 21.87 12.61 9.72
C ARG A 112 22.81 13.61 9.09
N TYR A 113 22.26 14.55 8.32
CA TYR A 113 23.03 15.40 7.42
C TYR A 113 22.85 16.90 7.67
N GLY A 114 21.96 17.29 8.60
CA GLY A 114 21.70 18.70 8.90
C GLY A 114 20.85 19.44 7.85
N MET A 115 20.22 18.72 6.93
CA MET A 115 19.34 19.32 5.91
C MET A 115 18.11 19.95 6.56
N SER A 116 17.76 21.20 6.21
CA SER A 116 16.78 21.99 6.96
C SER A 116 15.72 22.70 6.11
N LYS A 117 15.87 22.74 4.79
CA LYS A 117 14.96 23.48 3.89
C LYS A 117 14.24 22.52 2.95
N PHE A 118 12.95 22.29 3.22
CA PHE A 118 12.12 21.33 2.49
C PHE A 118 10.87 21.98 1.91
N ILE A 119 10.54 21.68 0.67
CA ILE A 119 9.33 22.12 -0.01
C ILE A 119 8.56 20.90 -0.49
N ILE A 120 7.29 20.78 -0.10
CA ILE A 120 6.39 19.73 -0.58
C ILE A 120 5.50 20.35 -1.65
N VAL A 121 5.56 19.80 -2.87
CA VAL A 121 4.73 20.22 -3.99
C VAL A 121 3.71 19.15 -4.30
N VAL A 122 2.45 19.56 -4.31
CA VAL A 122 1.30 18.69 -4.51
C VAL A 122 0.43 19.16 -5.68
N PRO A 123 -0.34 18.29 -6.34
CA PRO A 123 -1.13 18.66 -7.51
C PRO A 123 -2.33 19.54 -7.16
N SER A 124 -2.97 19.36 -6.02
CA SER A 124 -4.23 20.01 -5.67
C SER A 124 -4.23 20.62 -4.27
N VAL A 125 -5.17 21.56 -4.05
CA VAL A 125 -5.41 22.16 -2.73
C VAL A 125 -5.84 21.09 -1.73
N ALA A 126 -6.57 20.09 -2.19
CA ALA A 126 -7.04 18.96 -1.41
C ALA A 126 -5.87 18.20 -0.77
N ILE A 127 -4.86 17.83 -1.55
CA ILE A 127 -3.67 17.14 -1.05
C ILE A 127 -2.84 18.08 -0.15
N LYS A 128 -2.74 19.38 -0.50
CA LYS A 128 -2.04 20.38 0.32
C LYS A 128 -2.56 20.40 1.77
N GLU A 129 -3.86 20.51 1.94
CA GLU A 129 -4.50 20.48 3.27
C GLU A 129 -4.34 19.11 3.96
N GLY A 130 -4.39 18.00 3.18
CA GLY A 130 -4.16 16.65 3.69
C GLY A 130 -2.76 16.46 4.27
N VAL A 131 -1.75 16.95 3.58
CA VAL A 131 -0.36 16.93 4.05
C VAL A 131 -0.21 17.80 5.30
N TYR A 132 -0.79 19.00 5.31
CA TYR A 132 -0.77 19.90 6.46
C TYR A 132 -1.44 19.26 7.68
N LYS A 133 -2.61 18.66 7.50
CA LYS A 133 -3.28 17.92 8.58
C LYS A 133 -2.44 16.75 9.08
N THR A 134 -1.75 16.05 8.19
CA THR A 134 -0.84 14.97 8.59
C THR A 134 0.32 15.50 9.41
N LEU A 135 0.93 16.63 9.04
CA LEU A 135 1.95 17.31 9.84
C LEU A 135 1.45 17.63 11.26
N GLN A 136 0.21 18.15 11.37
CA GLN A 136 -0.40 18.46 12.67
C GLN A 136 -0.61 17.22 13.55
N ILE A 137 -1.22 16.16 13.02
CA ILE A 137 -1.54 14.96 13.81
C ILE A 137 -0.32 14.11 14.16
N THR A 138 0.77 14.21 13.37
CA THR A 138 2.03 13.48 13.61
C THR A 138 3.04 14.30 14.41
N GLU A 139 2.77 15.56 14.72
CA GLU A 139 3.73 16.45 15.36
C GLU A 139 4.24 15.93 16.71
N GLU A 140 3.36 15.53 17.59
CA GLU A 140 3.74 14.96 18.90
C GLU A 140 4.50 13.64 18.74
N HIS A 141 4.07 12.80 17.81
CA HIS A 141 4.72 11.53 17.51
C HIS A 141 6.16 11.76 17.02
N PHE A 142 6.37 12.66 16.07
CA PHE A 142 7.70 12.97 15.57
C PHE A 142 8.58 13.68 16.61
N LYS A 143 8.02 14.58 17.42
CA LYS A 143 8.78 15.19 18.54
C LYS A 143 9.26 14.13 19.53
N SER A 144 8.45 13.14 19.85
CA SER A 144 8.86 12.02 20.67
C SER A 144 9.95 11.17 20.02
N LEU A 145 9.81 10.88 18.73
CA LEU A 145 10.73 10.00 17.98
C LEU A 145 12.10 10.66 17.73
N TYR A 146 12.15 11.99 17.59
CA TYR A 146 13.34 12.74 17.25
C TYR A 146 13.83 13.65 18.40
N ALA A 147 13.59 13.27 19.65
CA ALA A 147 14.08 13.95 20.85
C ALA A 147 13.77 15.48 20.88
N GLY A 148 12.61 15.87 20.35
CA GLY A 148 12.15 17.26 20.38
C GLY A 148 12.82 18.17 19.36
N VAL A 149 13.40 17.63 18.27
CA VAL A 149 13.96 18.46 17.18
C VAL A 149 12.96 19.54 16.76
N PRO A 150 13.32 20.82 16.82
CA PRO A 150 12.43 21.90 16.44
C PRO A 150 12.30 21.95 14.92
N TYR A 151 11.07 22.01 14.43
CA TYR A 151 10.76 22.27 13.03
C TYR A 151 9.47 23.07 12.90
N GLU A 152 9.39 23.87 11.86
CA GLU A 152 8.23 24.70 11.53
C GLU A 152 7.66 24.29 10.18
N TYR A 153 6.35 24.35 10.06
CA TYR A 153 5.67 23.99 8.81
C TYR A 153 4.49 24.92 8.54
N TYR A 154 4.27 25.24 7.28
CA TYR A 154 3.18 26.12 6.87
C TYR A 154 2.76 25.89 5.43
N LEU A 155 1.57 26.37 5.12
CA LEU A 155 1.03 26.35 3.77
C LEU A 155 1.47 27.62 3.04
N TYR A 156 2.04 27.45 1.85
CA TYR A 156 2.31 28.61 0.98
C TYR A 156 0.99 29.32 0.63
N ASP A 157 0.95 30.62 0.94
CA ASP A 157 -0.14 31.52 0.60
C ASP A 157 0.44 32.73 -0.15
N SER A 158 0.00 32.92 -1.38
CA SER A 158 0.43 34.06 -2.20
C SER A 158 0.05 35.45 -1.61
N ALA A 159 -0.89 35.46 -0.65
CA ALA A 159 -1.24 36.69 0.08
C ALA A 159 -0.26 37.01 1.22
N LYS A 160 0.59 36.03 1.61
CA LYS A 160 1.54 36.15 2.73
C LYS A 160 2.99 35.95 2.27
N PRO A 161 3.56 36.83 1.47
CA PRO A 161 4.92 36.65 0.97
C PRO A 161 5.98 36.63 2.08
N ALA A 162 5.69 37.18 3.26
CA ALA A 162 6.60 37.15 4.42
C ALA A 162 6.90 35.71 4.88
N ASP A 163 6.01 34.73 4.65
CA ASP A 163 6.24 33.33 5.02
C ASP A 163 7.43 32.74 4.23
N VAL A 164 7.63 33.17 2.97
CA VAL A 164 8.79 32.76 2.16
C VAL A 164 10.08 33.35 2.73
N ARG A 165 10.04 34.60 3.22
CA ARG A 165 11.18 35.17 3.90
C ARG A 165 11.54 34.40 5.17
N ASN A 166 10.53 34.05 6.00
CA ASN A 166 10.77 33.26 7.20
C ASN A 166 11.35 31.89 6.84
N PHE A 167 10.86 31.24 5.78
CA PHE A 167 11.43 30.00 5.28
C PHE A 167 12.91 30.14 4.97
N ALA A 168 13.32 31.22 4.30
CA ALA A 168 14.68 31.42 3.88
C ALA A 168 15.60 31.74 5.05
N THR A 169 15.19 32.63 5.99
CA THR A 169 16.04 33.18 7.03
C THR A 169 16.07 32.40 8.35
N SER A 170 15.12 31.50 8.59
CA SER A 170 15.07 30.71 9.82
C SER A 170 16.18 29.64 9.84
N SER A 171 16.87 29.51 10.97
CA SER A 171 17.88 28.47 11.21
C SER A 171 17.25 27.11 11.62
N VAL A 172 15.97 27.12 11.98
CA VAL A 172 15.22 25.93 12.32
C VAL A 172 14.78 25.20 11.04
N MET A 173 14.65 23.89 11.09
CA MET A 173 14.11 23.10 9.98
C MET A 173 12.77 23.65 9.50
N GLN A 174 12.65 23.93 8.21
CA GLN A 174 11.47 24.55 7.59
C GLN A 174 10.83 23.62 6.57
N ILE A 175 9.52 23.45 6.66
CA ILE A 175 8.71 22.67 5.70
C ILE A 175 7.63 23.58 5.11
N MET A 176 7.69 23.83 3.81
CA MET A 176 6.68 24.62 3.10
C MET A 176 5.87 23.74 2.17
N VAL A 177 4.55 23.77 2.28
CA VAL A 177 3.64 22.98 1.43
C VAL A 177 2.95 23.88 0.42
N MET A 178 3.07 23.55 -0.89
CA MET A 178 2.50 24.35 -1.96
C MET A 178 1.88 23.48 -3.06
N THR A 179 0.96 24.08 -3.83
CA THR A 179 0.38 23.43 -4.99
C THR A 179 1.15 23.79 -6.27
N VAL A 180 1.14 22.90 -7.24
CA VAL A 180 1.70 23.19 -8.58
C VAL A 180 1.07 24.43 -9.20
N GLY A 181 -0.21 24.69 -8.99
CA GLY A 181 -0.90 25.88 -9.47
C GLY A 181 -0.36 27.21 -8.93
N ALA A 182 0.34 27.18 -7.79
CA ALA A 182 0.98 28.36 -7.20
C ALA A 182 2.34 28.71 -7.83
N ILE A 183 2.92 27.80 -8.64
CA ILE A 183 4.28 27.93 -9.16
C ILE A 183 4.39 27.86 -10.68
N ASN A 184 3.41 27.29 -11.40
CA ASN A 184 3.53 26.94 -12.82
C ASN A 184 3.19 28.05 -13.81
N LYS A 185 2.84 29.27 -13.34
CA LYS A 185 2.50 30.43 -14.17
C LYS A 185 3.36 31.63 -13.80
N LYS A 186 4.51 31.77 -14.48
CA LYS A 186 5.51 32.79 -14.16
C LYS A 186 4.97 34.22 -14.22
N ASP A 187 4.05 34.48 -15.15
CA ASP A 187 3.52 35.84 -15.36
C ASP A 187 2.41 36.21 -14.36
N VAL A 188 1.83 35.24 -13.67
CA VAL A 188 0.64 35.41 -12.81
C VAL A 188 0.98 35.20 -11.33
N ASN A 189 1.84 34.21 -11.05
CA ASN A 189 2.11 33.79 -9.67
C ASN A 189 3.01 34.77 -8.93
N LYS A 190 2.57 35.26 -7.78
CA LYS A 190 3.29 36.23 -6.94
C LYS A 190 4.67 35.75 -6.51
N LEU A 191 4.94 34.46 -6.61
CA LEU A 191 6.26 33.86 -6.34
C LEU A 191 7.36 34.48 -7.22
N TYR A 192 7.02 34.91 -8.43
CA TYR A 192 7.94 35.49 -9.40
C TYR A 192 7.92 37.03 -9.45
N GLN A 193 7.06 37.67 -8.64
CA GLN A 193 6.92 39.13 -8.60
C GLN A 193 7.69 39.70 -7.43
N SER A 194 8.31 40.88 -7.66
CA SER A 194 9.02 41.60 -6.62
C SER A 194 8.08 42.07 -5.51
N SER A 195 8.54 42.03 -4.27
CA SER A 195 7.77 42.41 -3.10
C SER A 195 8.67 42.99 -2.02
N GLU A 196 8.39 44.18 -1.57
CA GLU A 196 9.13 44.84 -0.46
C GLU A 196 9.11 44.01 0.83
N LYS A 197 8.04 43.21 1.03
CA LYS A 197 7.87 42.34 2.20
C LYS A 197 8.78 41.09 2.18
N THR A 198 9.37 40.78 1.04
CA THR A 198 10.25 39.62 0.87
C THR A 198 11.70 40.00 0.68
N THR A 199 12.02 41.31 0.58
CA THR A 199 13.36 41.75 0.35
C THR A 199 14.29 41.34 1.48
N VAL A 200 15.34 40.59 1.14
CA VAL A 200 16.46 40.21 1.99
C VAL A 200 17.71 40.48 1.17
N ASP A 201 18.55 41.34 1.63
CA ASP A 201 19.69 41.89 0.87
C ASP A 201 19.22 42.42 -0.52
N ASP A 202 19.79 41.96 -1.63
CA ASP A 202 19.40 42.36 -2.98
C ASP A 202 18.34 41.46 -3.62
N LEU A 203 17.76 40.47 -2.86
CA LEU A 203 16.76 39.54 -3.35
C LEU A 203 15.35 40.07 -3.05
N ASP A 204 14.63 40.47 -4.09
CA ASP A 204 13.29 41.06 -3.99
C ASP A 204 12.14 40.10 -4.38
N LYS A 205 12.46 38.99 -5.04
CA LYS A 205 11.47 37.99 -5.47
C LYS A 205 11.47 36.77 -4.55
N PRO A 206 10.31 36.31 -4.15
CA PRO A 206 10.20 35.11 -3.31
C PRO A 206 10.93 33.88 -3.89
N ILE A 207 10.89 33.69 -5.21
CA ILE A 207 11.58 32.58 -5.87
C ILE A 207 13.10 32.61 -5.68
N ASP A 208 13.71 33.81 -5.66
CA ASP A 208 15.16 33.95 -5.52
C ASP A 208 15.61 33.64 -4.09
N LEU A 209 14.78 33.98 -3.09
CA LEU A 209 14.97 33.51 -1.70
C LEU A 209 14.92 31.98 -1.59
N ILE A 210 13.95 31.36 -2.23
CA ILE A 210 13.86 29.91 -2.26
C ILE A 210 15.11 29.28 -2.89
N ARG A 211 15.53 29.77 -4.07
CA ARG A 211 16.74 29.30 -4.76
C ARG A 211 17.99 29.40 -3.88
N ALA A 212 18.14 30.51 -3.18
CA ALA A 212 19.29 30.76 -2.32
C ALA A 212 19.41 29.74 -1.18
N THR A 213 18.29 29.11 -0.73
CA THR A 213 18.31 28.10 0.32
C THR A 213 18.72 26.69 -0.16
N ARG A 214 18.86 26.46 -1.46
CA ARG A 214 19.06 25.13 -2.06
C ARG A 214 18.02 24.11 -1.55
N PRO A 215 16.73 24.31 -1.83
CA PRO A 215 15.68 23.52 -1.21
C PRO A 215 15.73 22.06 -1.67
N ILE A 216 15.27 21.16 -0.81
CA ILE A 216 14.93 19.78 -1.17
C ILE A 216 13.46 19.78 -1.50
N ILE A 217 13.11 19.33 -2.70
CA ILE A 217 11.72 19.27 -3.13
C ILE A 217 11.19 17.84 -3.00
N ILE A 218 10.04 17.70 -2.34
CA ILE A 218 9.24 16.48 -2.32
C ILE A 218 8.05 16.70 -3.23
N VAL A 219 7.88 15.84 -4.23
CA VAL A 219 6.73 15.86 -5.14
C VAL A 219 5.83 14.69 -4.83
N ASP A 220 4.62 14.97 -4.36
CA ASP A 220 3.58 13.96 -4.16
C ASP A 220 2.71 13.86 -5.42
N GLU A 221 2.55 12.66 -5.95
CA GLU A 221 1.87 12.36 -7.22
C GLU A 221 2.45 13.13 -8.42
N PRO A 222 3.75 12.93 -8.76
CA PRO A 222 4.47 13.71 -9.77
C PRO A 222 3.81 13.67 -11.15
N GLN A 223 3.11 12.61 -11.53
CA GLN A 223 2.38 12.52 -12.79
C GLN A 223 1.26 13.58 -12.90
N SER A 224 0.72 14.06 -11.77
CA SER A 224 -0.27 15.14 -11.71
C SER A 224 0.36 16.52 -11.55
N VAL A 225 1.61 16.57 -11.07
CA VAL A 225 2.36 17.83 -10.86
C VAL A 225 3.11 18.25 -12.12
N ASP A 226 3.85 17.34 -12.76
CA ASP A 226 4.79 17.66 -13.84
C ASP A 226 4.09 18.19 -15.10
N GLY A 227 2.96 17.60 -15.49
CA GLY A 227 2.31 17.88 -16.77
C GLY A 227 3.07 17.29 -17.99
N GLY A 228 3.85 16.22 -17.77
CA GLY A 228 4.73 15.56 -18.73
C GLY A 228 6.22 15.97 -18.56
N LEU A 229 7.11 15.35 -19.33
CA LEU A 229 8.57 15.56 -19.22
C LEU A 229 9.00 17.03 -19.39
N ASN A 230 8.31 17.79 -20.24
CA ASN A 230 8.53 19.21 -20.50
C ASN A 230 7.34 20.05 -20.05
N GLY A 231 6.57 19.55 -19.10
CA GLY A 231 5.37 20.24 -18.62
C GLY A 231 5.67 21.50 -17.82
N ALA A 232 4.67 22.36 -17.72
CA ALA A 232 4.80 23.61 -16.97
C ALA A 232 5.12 23.40 -15.48
N GLY A 233 4.64 22.29 -14.91
CA GLY A 233 4.95 21.89 -13.53
C GLY A 233 6.41 21.51 -13.36
N LYS A 234 6.94 20.63 -14.20
CA LYS A 234 8.36 20.24 -14.17
C LYS A 234 9.28 21.45 -14.34
N THR A 235 8.99 22.32 -15.33
CA THR A 235 9.71 23.57 -15.55
C THR A 235 9.69 24.48 -14.32
N ALA A 236 8.59 24.53 -13.58
CA ALA A 236 8.46 25.33 -12.38
C ALA A 236 9.26 24.76 -11.19
N LEU A 237 9.30 23.42 -11.06
CA LEU A 237 10.14 22.74 -10.07
C LEU A 237 11.62 23.03 -10.32
N ASP A 238 12.07 22.85 -11.56
CA ASP A 238 13.47 23.14 -11.95
C ASP A 238 13.85 24.61 -11.74
N ALA A 239 12.89 25.52 -11.92
CA ALA A 239 13.10 26.96 -11.68
C ALA A 239 13.36 27.31 -10.19
N MET A 240 13.07 26.41 -9.25
CA MET A 240 13.42 26.58 -7.83
C MET A 240 14.86 26.19 -7.53
N HIS A 241 15.60 25.64 -8.48
CA HIS A 241 16.97 25.13 -8.34
C HIS A 241 17.09 24.17 -7.12
N PRO A 242 16.31 23.08 -7.08
CA PRO A 242 16.40 22.14 -5.97
C PRO A 242 17.79 21.50 -5.92
N MET A 243 18.23 21.18 -4.71
CA MET A 243 19.44 20.40 -4.51
C MET A 243 19.23 18.96 -5.04
N PHE A 244 18.06 18.41 -4.75
CA PHE A 244 17.51 17.18 -5.34
C PHE A 244 16.00 17.13 -5.15
N THR A 245 15.35 16.26 -5.89
CA THR A 245 13.88 16.08 -5.84
C THR A 245 13.54 14.64 -5.51
N LEU A 246 12.70 14.45 -4.51
CA LEU A 246 12.14 13.15 -4.13
C LEU A 246 10.71 13.02 -4.67
N ARG A 247 10.45 12.00 -5.45
CA ARG A 247 9.19 11.80 -6.17
C ARG A 247 8.44 10.60 -5.60
N TYR A 248 7.32 10.84 -4.95
CA TYR A 248 6.51 9.81 -4.29
C TYR A 248 5.18 9.59 -5.03
N SER A 249 4.92 8.37 -5.45
CA SER A 249 3.62 7.94 -5.99
C SER A 249 3.43 6.43 -5.87
N ALA A 250 2.19 5.97 -6.04
CA ALA A 250 1.91 4.56 -6.31
C ALA A 250 2.02 4.24 -7.81
N THR A 251 1.83 5.26 -8.67
CA THR A 251 1.68 5.11 -10.13
C THR A 251 2.56 6.13 -10.86
N HIS A 252 3.84 5.80 -11.03
CA HIS A 252 4.77 6.68 -11.75
C HIS A 252 4.68 6.47 -13.26
N VAL A 253 4.45 7.54 -14.02
CA VAL A 253 4.54 7.53 -15.50
C VAL A 253 6.02 7.59 -15.94
N HIS A 254 6.79 8.46 -15.30
CA HIS A 254 8.23 8.58 -15.55
C HIS A 254 9.00 8.23 -14.28
N LYS A 255 9.86 7.23 -14.37
CA LYS A 255 10.65 6.72 -13.25
C LYS A 255 12.08 7.26 -13.37
N HIS A 256 12.41 8.26 -12.54
CA HIS A 256 13.75 8.82 -12.43
C HIS A 256 14.49 8.12 -11.30
N HIS A 257 15.63 7.50 -11.55
CA HIS A 257 16.50 6.87 -10.55
C HIS A 257 15.72 6.25 -9.38
N MET A 258 14.91 5.22 -9.68
CA MET A 258 14.07 4.58 -8.64
C MET A 258 14.95 4.00 -7.54
N VAL A 259 14.70 4.37 -6.30
CA VAL A 259 15.48 3.95 -5.13
C VAL A 259 14.71 2.97 -4.23
N TYR A 260 13.39 2.97 -4.28
CA TYR A 260 12.56 2.05 -3.51
C TYR A 260 11.26 1.76 -4.23
N ARG A 261 10.81 0.50 -4.14
CA ARG A 261 9.54 0.05 -4.72
C ARG A 261 8.78 -0.83 -3.75
N LEU A 262 7.53 -0.47 -3.50
CA LEU A 262 6.51 -1.26 -2.83
C LEU A 262 5.25 -1.18 -3.69
N ASP A 263 5.15 -2.06 -4.67
CA ASP A 263 4.02 -2.07 -5.60
C ASP A 263 2.74 -2.67 -4.98
N ALA A 264 1.67 -2.69 -5.77
CA ALA A 264 0.37 -3.20 -5.34
C ALA A 264 0.43 -4.67 -4.91
N ILE A 265 1.23 -5.48 -5.62
CA ILE A 265 1.38 -6.92 -5.35
C ILE A 265 2.12 -7.11 -4.03
N ASP A 266 3.22 -6.37 -3.82
CA ASP A 266 3.98 -6.43 -2.58
C ASP A 266 3.14 -6.00 -1.37
N ALA A 267 2.41 -4.89 -1.51
CA ALA A 267 1.55 -4.38 -0.44
C ALA A 267 0.42 -5.36 -0.08
N TYR A 268 -0.14 -6.01 -1.09
CA TYR A 268 -1.19 -7.00 -0.93
C TYR A 268 -0.67 -8.28 -0.27
N ASN A 269 0.44 -8.85 -0.77
CA ASN A 269 1.04 -10.08 -0.25
C ASN A 269 1.56 -9.92 1.19
N GLN A 270 2.08 -8.73 1.52
CA GLN A 270 2.52 -8.39 2.88
C GLN A 270 1.36 -7.97 3.80
N LYS A 271 0.11 -8.01 3.33
CA LYS A 271 -1.10 -7.65 4.08
C LYS A 271 -1.05 -6.23 4.66
N LEU A 272 -0.45 -5.30 3.92
CA LEU A 272 -0.33 -3.89 4.30
C LEU A 272 -1.55 -3.06 3.91
N VAL A 273 -2.42 -3.62 3.07
CA VAL A 273 -3.65 -3.03 2.58
C VAL A 273 -4.81 -4.01 2.72
N LYS A 274 -6.06 -3.50 2.65
CA LYS A 274 -7.25 -4.35 2.64
C LYS A 274 -7.28 -5.25 1.41
N GLN A 275 -7.82 -6.46 1.59
CA GLN A 275 -8.17 -7.34 0.49
C GLN A 275 -9.37 -6.80 -0.26
N ILE A 276 -9.47 -7.09 -1.55
CA ILE A 276 -10.56 -6.62 -2.40
C ILE A 276 -11.56 -7.75 -2.63
N GLU A 277 -12.83 -7.47 -2.40
CA GLU A 277 -13.94 -8.29 -2.86
C GLU A 277 -14.86 -7.47 -3.77
N VAL A 278 -15.46 -8.11 -4.74
CA VAL A 278 -16.35 -7.47 -5.71
C VAL A 278 -17.76 -8.04 -5.56
N ALA A 279 -18.73 -7.15 -5.36
CA ALA A 279 -20.14 -7.44 -5.45
C ALA A 279 -20.62 -6.96 -6.84
N GLY A 280 -20.57 -7.85 -7.81
CA GLY A 280 -21.02 -7.59 -9.17
C GLY A 280 -22.54 -7.52 -9.28
N LEU A 281 -23.04 -6.76 -10.24
CA LEU A 281 -24.43 -6.72 -10.63
C LEU A 281 -24.53 -7.08 -12.11
N GLU A 282 -25.10 -8.24 -12.41
CA GLU A 282 -25.36 -8.69 -13.77
C GLU A 282 -26.84 -8.64 -14.09
N VAL A 283 -27.18 -8.06 -15.22
CA VAL A 283 -28.53 -8.09 -15.74
C VAL A 283 -28.68 -9.29 -16.68
N GLN A 284 -29.30 -10.33 -16.20
CA GLN A 284 -29.56 -11.54 -17.02
C GLN A 284 -30.61 -11.26 -18.06
N ASN A 285 -30.43 -11.83 -19.27
CA ASN A 285 -31.33 -11.67 -20.44
C ASN A 285 -31.47 -10.26 -21.00
N ALA A 286 -30.51 -9.36 -20.74
CA ALA A 286 -30.52 -8.01 -21.27
C ALA A 286 -30.36 -7.95 -22.81
N SER A 287 -29.80 -8.99 -23.42
CA SER A 287 -29.56 -9.08 -24.86
C SER A 287 -30.84 -9.26 -25.72
N ASN A 288 -32.02 -9.35 -25.12
CA ASN A 288 -33.28 -9.49 -25.82
C ASN A 288 -33.99 -8.16 -26.16
N SER A 289 -33.41 -7.04 -25.75
CA SER A 289 -33.90 -5.68 -26.06
C SER A 289 -32.80 -4.90 -26.78
N PRO A 290 -33.18 -4.00 -27.76
CA PRO A 290 -32.20 -3.16 -28.42
C PRO A 290 -31.49 -2.24 -27.42
N TYR A 291 -30.17 -2.24 -27.43
CA TYR A 291 -29.31 -1.39 -26.57
C TYR A 291 -28.46 -0.48 -27.43
N VAL A 292 -28.48 0.83 -27.17
CA VAL A 292 -27.63 1.81 -27.82
C VAL A 292 -27.12 2.82 -26.79
N LYS A 293 -25.79 2.91 -26.64
CA LYS A 293 -25.15 3.91 -25.80
C LYS A 293 -24.27 4.80 -26.66
N LEU A 294 -24.39 6.12 -26.52
CA LEU A 294 -23.48 7.06 -27.19
C LEU A 294 -22.24 7.28 -26.34
N VAL A 295 -21.05 6.88 -26.88
CA VAL A 295 -19.76 6.97 -26.19
C VAL A 295 -19.04 8.27 -26.53
N SER A 296 -18.98 8.64 -27.82
CA SER A 296 -18.30 9.85 -28.26
C SER A 296 -18.83 10.34 -29.60
N ILE A 297 -18.67 11.65 -29.85
CA ILE A 297 -18.89 12.26 -31.15
C ILE A 297 -17.56 12.81 -31.66
N ASN A 298 -17.18 12.37 -32.86
CA ASN A 298 -15.91 12.71 -33.47
C ASN A 298 -16.09 13.57 -34.72
N SER A 299 -15.37 14.69 -34.83
CA SER A 299 -15.36 15.55 -36.03
C SER A 299 -13.93 15.56 -36.60
N ARG A 300 -13.80 15.08 -37.82
CA ARG A 300 -12.56 15.22 -38.62
C ARG A 300 -12.87 16.13 -39.82
N LYS A 301 -11.83 16.69 -40.43
CA LYS A 301 -11.97 17.74 -41.50
C LYS A 301 -13.00 17.44 -42.61
N ASN A 302 -13.35 16.15 -42.86
CA ASN A 302 -14.27 15.76 -43.91
C ASN A 302 -15.34 14.73 -43.49
N SER A 303 -15.45 14.38 -42.20
CA SER A 303 -16.48 13.43 -41.77
C SER A 303 -16.85 13.65 -40.30
N ILE A 304 -18.13 13.56 -40.01
CA ILE A 304 -18.66 13.50 -38.66
C ILE A 304 -19.08 12.06 -38.43
N SER A 305 -18.68 11.51 -37.26
CA SER A 305 -19.03 10.16 -36.85
C SER A 305 -19.28 10.11 -35.35
N ALA A 306 -19.98 9.10 -34.87
CA ALA A 306 -20.14 8.82 -33.46
C ALA A 306 -19.69 7.40 -33.16
N THR A 307 -19.17 7.20 -31.97
CA THR A 307 -18.91 5.86 -31.43
C THR A 307 -20.07 5.50 -30.51
N ILE A 308 -20.69 4.37 -30.78
CA ILE A 308 -21.81 3.85 -29.96
C ILE A 308 -21.51 2.42 -29.53
N ILE A 309 -22.07 2.02 -28.40
CA ILE A 309 -22.06 0.63 -27.92
C ILE A 309 -23.41 -0.01 -28.25
N VAL A 310 -23.39 -1.15 -28.93
CA VAL A 310 -24.55 -1.94 -29.31
C VAL A 310 -24.29 -3.43 -29.13
N ASP A 311 -25.32 -4.24 -29.11
CA ASP A 311 -25.27 -5.69 -29.06
C ASP A 311 -25.18 -6.30 -30.46
N ILE A 312 -24.06 -6.92 -30.82
CA ILE A 312 -23.74 -7.46 -32.15
C ILE A 312 -23.85 -8.99 -32.14
N ALA A 313 -24.42 -9.56 -33.17
CA ALA A 313 -24.43 -11.03 -33.37
C ALA A 313 -23.04 -11.54 -33.73
N ASP A 314 -22.57 -12.58 -33.07
CA ASP A 314 -21.32 -13.26 -33.44
C ASP A 314 -21.59 -14.38 -34.47
N LYS A 315 -20.51 -14.82 -35.14
CA LYS A 315 -20.60 -15.88 -36.17
C LYS A 315 -21.00 -17.26 -35.63
N LYS A 316 -21.10 -17.43 -34.32
CA LYS A 316 -21.46 -18.67 -33.62
C LYS A 316 -22.87 -18.64 -33.03
N GLY A 317 -23.64 -17.57 -33.27
CA GLY A 317 -24.98 -17.38 -32.75
C GLY A 317 -25.06 -16.74 -31.35
N GLY A 318 -23.90 -16.31 -30.79
CA GLY A 318 -23.84 -15.52 -29.57
C GLY A 318 -24.10 -14.03 -29.81
N VAL A 319 -24.22 -13.27 -28.73
CA VAL A 319 -24.38 -11.81 -28.78
C VAL A 319 -23.31 -11.17 -27.91
N ASN A 320 -22.55 -10.23 -28.49
CA ASN A 320 -21.49 -9.50 -27.79
C ASN A 320 -21.76 -8.00 -27.81
N ARG A 321 -21.69 -7.35 -26.66
CA ARG A 321 -21.79 -5.90 -26.56
C ARG A 321 -20.47 -5.27 -26.96
N SER A 322 -20.48 -4.45 -28.05
CA SER A 322 -19.26 -3.93 -28.67
C SER A 322 -19.42 -2.48 -29.12
N GLU A 323 -18.31 -1.78 -29.17
CA GLU A 323 -18.24 -0.43 -29.75
C GLU A 323 -18.18 -0.50 -31.27
N ILE A 324 -19.04 0.34 -31.92
CA ILE A 324 -18.98 0.55 -33.36
C ILE A 324 -18.98 2.06 -33.68
N THR A 325 -18.39 2.39 -34.83
CA THR A 325 -18.41 3.74 -35.36
C THR A 325 -19.57 3.88 -36.36
N VAL A 326 -20.44 4.85 -36.16
CA VAL A 326 -21.59 5.10 -36.97
C VAL A 326 -21.55 6.51 -37.60
N TYR A 327 -22.26 6.66 -38.70
CA TYR A 327 -22.39 7.90 -39.45
C TYR A 327 -23.86 8.27 -39.65
N ASP A 328 -24.10 9.49 -40.13
CA ASP A 328 -25.45 9.89 -40.51
C ASP A 328 -26.05 8.93 -41.53
N GLY A 329 -27.27 8.44 -41.31
CA GLY A 329 -27.94 7.47 -42.15
C GLY A 329 -27.68 6.01 -41.82
N THR A 330 -26.81 5.69 -40.89
CA THR A 330 -26.52 4.30 -40.48
C THR A 330 -27.76 3.61 -39.91
N THR A 331 -28.09 2.40 -40.41
CA THR A 331 -29.12 1.51 -39.85
C THR A 331 -28.44 0.47 -38.94
N LEU A 332 -29.00 0.29 -37.72
CA LEU A 332 -28.34 -0.51 -36.72
C LEU A 332 -28.55 -2.02 -36.90
N ASP A 333 -29.62 -2.44 -37.58
CA ASP A 333 -29.82 -3.84 -37.96
C ASP A 333 -28.72 -4.37 -38.90
N ASP A 334 -28.35 -3.54 -39.92
CA ASP A 334 -27.25 -3.88 -40.83
C ASP A 334 -25.89 -4.00 -40.12
N GLU A 335 -25.59 -3.06 -39.20
CA GLU A 335 -24.31 -3.02 -38.49
C GLU A 335 -24.19 -4.10 -37.40
N THR A 336 -25.32 -4.46 -36.78
CA THR A 336 -25.32 -5.43 -35.66
C THR A 336 -25.59 -6.85 -36.07
N GLY A 337 -26.20 -7.05 -37.29
CA GLY A 337 -26.67 -8.33 -37.77
C GLY A 337 -27.86 -8.89 -36.94
N ARG A 338 -28.63 -8.04 -36.28
CA ARG A 338 -29.68 -8.45 -35.35
C ARG A 338 -31.03 -7.79 -35.68
N ASP A 339 -32.03 -8.60 -35.91
CA ASP A 339 -33.40 -8.14 -36.26
C ASP A 339 -34.05 -7.28 -35.15
N ILE A 340 -33.56 -7.33 -33.90
CA ILE A 340 -34.12 -6.48 -32.83
C ILE A 340 -33.84 -5.00 -33.04
N TYR A 341 -32.84 -4.64 -33.87
CA TYR A 341 -32.54 -3.26 -34.24
C TYR A 341 -33.28 -2.82 -35.53
N GLN A 342 -34.21 -3.61 -36.05
CA GLN A 342 -34.97 -3.23 -37.22
C GLN A 342 -35.73 -1.92 -37.01
N GLY A 343 -35.48 -0.96 -37.87
CA GLY A 343 -36.04 0.37 -37.76
C GLY A 343 -35.28 1.32 -36.82
N TYR A 344 -34.14 0.91 -36.30
CA TYR A 344 -33.21 1.77 -35.54
C TYR A 344 -32.22 2.42 -36.50
N ARG A 345 -32.27 3.76 -36.62
CA ARG A 345 -31.45 4.51 -37.58
C ARG A 345 -30.81 5.73 -36.90
N ILE A 346 -29.57 6.00 -37.22
CA ILE A 346 -28.89 7.25 -36.88
C ILE A 346 -29.26 8.29 -37.95
N SER A 347 -30.09 9.25 -37.63
CA SER A 347 -30.57 10.22 -38.64
C SER A 347 -29.75 11.50 -38.68
N GLU A 348 -29.07 11.88 -37.57
CA GLU A 348 -28.23 13.07 -37.52
C GLU A 348 -27.19 12.97 -36.41
N ILE A 349 -25.95 13.43 -36.68
CA ILE A 349 -24.89 13.59 -35.70
C ILE A 349 -24.46 15.06 -35.73
N ARG A 350 -24.63 15.79 -34.63
CA ARG A 350 -24.16 17.18 -34.47
C ARG A 350 -22.97 17.27 -33.54
N THR A 351 -22.00 18.07 -33.94
CA THR A 351 -20.77 18.34 -33.16
C THR A 351 -20.85 19.71 -32.48
N GLY A 352 -20.11 19.92 -31.39
CA GLY A 352 -20.06 21.20 -30.70
C GLY A 352 -20.33 21.04 -29.19
N LYS A 353 -20.47 22.18 -28.50
CA LYS A 353 -20.63 22.19 -27.04
C LYS A 353 -21.90 21.51 -26.54
N GLU A 354 -22.90 21.43 -27.40
CA GLU A 354 -24.18 20.73 -27.20
C GLU A 354 -24.37 19.67 -28.31
N GLY A 355 -23.29 18.97 -28.66
CA GLY A 355 -23.35 17.92 -29.69
C GLY A 355 -24.29 16.77 -29.27
N PHE A 356 -25.07 16.28 -30.22
CA PHE A 356 -25.98 15.16 -29.99
C PHE A 356 -26.03 14.21 -31.19
N LEU A 357 -26.51 13.00 -30.96
CA LEU A 357 -26.84 12.01 -31.96
C LEU A 357 -28.32 11.77 -31.94
N THR A 358 -29.00 11.86 -33.09
CA THR A 358 -30.39 11.53 -33.23
C THR A 358 -30.54 10.07 -33.61
N LEU A 359 -31.14 9.30 -32.71
CA LEU A 359 -31.51 7.89 -32.92
C LEU A 359 -33.02 7.79 -33.17
N GLU A 360 -33.41 7.43 -34.38
CA GLU A 360 -34.79 7.07 -34.72
C GLU A 360 -35.02 5.60 -34.41
N THR A 361 -36.16 5.31 -33.77
CA THR A 361 -36.62 3.94 -33.46
C THR A 361 -38.04 3.78 -33.95
N PRO A 362 -38.57 2.56 -34.10
CA PRO A 362 -39.96 2.37 -34.55
C PRO A 362 -41.02 3.09 -33.70
N SER A 363 -40.72 3.41 -32.46
CA SER A 363 -41.68 4.00 -31.53
C SER A 363 -41.36 5.44 -31.13
N ASN A 364 -40.10 5.91 -31.30
CA ASN A 364 -39.68 7.20 -30.77
C ASN A 364 -38.40 7.73 -31.45
N THR A 365 -38.13 9.03 -31.31
CA THR A 365 -36.88 9.67 -31.72
C THR A 365 -36.16 10.18 -30.48
N TYR A 366 -34.88 9.76 -30.30
CA TYR A 366 -34.06 10.14 -29.17
C TYR A 366 -32.95 11.09 -29.61
N TYR A 367 -32.75 12.18 -28.86
CA TYR A 367 -31.62 13.11 -29.03
C TYR A 367 -30.60 12.80 -27.96
N MET A 368 -29.66 11.91 -28.28
CA MET A 368 -28.71 11.39 -27.33
C MET A 368 -27.49 12.30 -27.17
N GLN A 369 -27.13 12.63 -25.97
CA GLN A 369 -25.85 13.24 -25.61
C GLN A 369 -24.81 12.15 -25.28
N VAL A 370 -23.54 12.53 -25.26
CA VAL A 370 -22.48 11.59 -24.88
C VAL A 370 -22.72 11.05 -23.47
N GLY A 371 -22.84 9.76 -23.36
CA GLY A 371 -23.19 9.04 -22.13
C GLY A 371 -24.61 8.51 -22.08
N ASP A 372 -25.52 9.00 -22.94
CA ASP A 372 -26.90 8.56 -22.94
C ASP A 372 -27.07 7.14 -23.48
N VAL A 373 -28.10 6.46 -22.94
CA VAL A 373 -28.44 5.07 -23.27
C VAL A 373 -29.89 4.97 -23.64
N VAL A 374 -30.18 4.30 -24.75
CA VAL A 374 -31.53 3.94 -25.20
C VAL A 374 -31.65 2.43 -25.25
N GLY A 375 -32.70 1.89 -24.65
CA GLY A 375 -32.96 0.47 -24.56
C GLY A 375 -32.44 -0.17 -23.29
N ASP A 376 -32.76 -1.43 -23.11
CA ASP A 376 -32.47 -2.28 -21.98
C ASP A 376 -32.94 -1.77 -20.61
N ILE A 377 -32.54 -1.77 -19.58
CA ILE A 377 -33.12 -1.40 -18.29
C ILE A 377 -32.89 0.09 -18.03
N ASN A 378 -33.87 0.76 -17.47
CA ASN A 378 -33.73 2.13 -17.01
C ASN A 378 -32.46 2.24 -16.12
N PRO A 379 -31.45 3.06 -16.48
CA PRO A 379 -30.22 3.19 -15.73
C PRO A 379 -30.45 3.45 -14.25
N MET A 380 -31.49 4.23 -13.91
CA MET A 380 -31.87 4.53 -12.54
C MET A 380 -32.31 3.30 -11.75
N LEU A 381 -32.85 2.27 -12.42
CA LEU A 381 -33.20 1.00 -11.77
C LEU A 381 -31.96 0.20 -11.40
N ILE A 382 -30.94 0.19 -12.26
CA ILE A 382 -29.65 -0.45 -11.98
C ILE A 382 -29.00 0.23 -10.78
N GLN A 383 -28.96 1.57 -10.78
CA GLN A 383 -28.41 2.36 -9.67
C GLN A 383 -29.17 2.14 -8.37
N ARG A 384 -30.50 1.98 -8.42
CA ARG A 384 -31.31 1.59 -7.25
C ARG A 384 -30.89 0.22 -6.70
N HIS A 385 -30.62 -0.76 -7.57
CA HIS A 385 -30.16 -2.07 -7.14
C HIS A 385 -28.73 -2.02 -6.57
N MET A 386 -27.84 -1.22 -7.15
CA MET A 386 -26.50 -0.97 -6.61
C MET A 386 -26.55 -0.32 -5.23
N ILE A 387 -27.37 0.71 -5.05
CA ILE A 387 -27.58 1.37 -3.74
C ILE A 387 -28.12 0.36 -2.72
N ARG A 388 -29.14 -0.41 -3.10
CA ARG A 388 -29.72 -1.47 -2.23
C ARG A 388 -28.66 -2.50 -1.82
N ARG A 389 -27.89 -2.99 -2.79
CA ARG A 389 -26.81 -3.97 -2.52
C ARG A 389 -25.78 -3.37 -1.57
N THR A 390 -25.33 -2.16 -1.81
CA THR A 390 -24.34 -1.45 -1.00
C THR A 390 -24.82 -1.26 0.44
N ILE A 391 -26.10 -0.90 0.64
CA ILE A 391 -26.69 -0.77 1.99
C ILE A 391 -26.65 -2.10 2.74
N ARG A 392 -27.04 -3.21 2.08
CA ARG A 392 -27.01 -4.53 2.71
C ARG A 392 -25.60 -4.95 3.11
N GLU A 393 -24.66 -4.84 2.18
CA GLU A 393 -23.24 -5.15 2.45
C GLU A 393 -22.68 -4.32 3.62
N HIS A 394 -23.09 -3.05 3.72
CA HIS A 394 -22.72 -2.19 4.83
C HIS A 394 -23.28 -2.69 6.15
N LEU A 395 -24.58 -2.94 6.23
CA LEU A 395 -25.25 -3.39 7.45
C LEU A 395 -24.71 -4.75 7.91
N ASP A 396 -24.45 -5.67 6.98
CA ASP A 396 -23.84 -6.98 7.28
C ASP A 396 -22.43 -6.83 7.88
N LYS A 397 -21.63 -5.87 7.34
CA LYS A 397 -20.31 -5.56 7.90
C LYS A 397 -20.42 -4.89 9.26
N GLU A 398 -21.36 -3.98 9.43
CA GLU A 398 -21.56 -3.26 10.69
C GLU A 398 -21.96 -4.21 11.82
N LEU A 399 -22.86 -5.19 11.55
CA LEU A 399 -23.20 -6.25 12.51
C LEU A 399 -21.96 -6.98 13.04
N ARG A 400 -21.03 -7.34 12.12
CA ARG A 400 -19.82 -8.09 12.48
C ARG A 400 -18.78 -7.23 13.19
N LEU A 401 -18.62 -5.96 12.82
CA LEU A 401 -17.50 -5.13 13.23
C LEU A 401 -17.81 -4.22 14.43
N ASN A 402 -19.09 -3.94 14.73
CA ASN A 402 -19.47 -3.13 15.90
C ASN A 402 -19.00 -3.73 17.22
N ALA A 403 -19.09 -5.05 17.37
CA ALA A 403 -18.62 -5.76 18.57
C ALA A 403 -17.09 -5.60 18.78
N GLN A 404 -16.36 -5.34 17.70
CA GLN A 404 -14.91 -5.11 17.70
C GLN A 404 -14.54 -3.62 17.80
N GLN A 405 -15.51 -2.77 18.08
CA GLN A 405 -15.35 -1.32 18.17
C GLN A 405 -14.81 -0.69 16.88
N ILE A 406 -15.21 -1.21 15.72
CA ILE A 406 -14.81 -0.73 14.39
C ILE A 406 -16.03 -0.15 13.69
N LYS A 407 -16.01 1.14 13.40
CA LYS A 407 -17.05 1.81 12.64
C LYS A 407 -16.84 1.57 11.13
N VAL A 408 -17.91 1.22 10.43
CA VAL A 408 -17.91 1.02 8.97
C VAL A 408 -18.31 2.32 8.27
N LEU A 409 -17.59 2.67 7.20
CA LEU A 409 -17.91 3.77 6.29
C LEU A 409 -18.03 3.26 4.87
N THR A 410 -18.95 3.84 4.10
CA THR A 410 -19.21 3.53 2.69
C THR A 410 -19.12 4.78 1.84
N LEU A 411 -18.44 4.69 0.68
CA LEU A 411 -18.34 5.76 -0.30
C LEU A 411 -19.20 5.45 -1.52
N PHE A 412 -20.01 6.44 -1.91
CA PHE A 412 -20.69 6.46 -3.20
C PHE A 412 -20.06 7.52 -4.10
N PHE A 413 -19.59 7.13 -5.27
CA PHE A 413 -19.17 8.05 -6.32
C PHE A 413 -20.29 8.24 -7.32
N ILE A 414 -20.68 9.50 -7.52
CA ILE A 414 -21.81 9.88 -8.38
C ILE A 414 -21.35 10.70 -9.59
N ASP A 415 -22.14 10.69 -10.63
CA ASP A 415 -21.93 11.39 -11.89
C ASP A 415 -22.27 12.87 -11.83
N LYS A 416 -23.41 13.25 -11.17
CA LYS A 416 -23.85 14.62 -11.03
C LYS A 416 -24.29 14.91 -9.60
N VAL A 417 -23.94 16.12 -9.11
CA VAL A 417 -24.35 16.57 -7.78
C VAL A 417 -25.86 16.66 -7.64
N ASP A 418 -26.55 17.05 -8.71
CA ASP A 418 -28.01 17.21 -8.73
C ASP A 418 -28.79 15.91 -8.47
N PHE A 419 -28.19 14.76 -8.79
CA PHE A 419 -28.81 13.47 -8.45
C PHE A 419 -28.80 13.18 -6.95
N TYR A 420 -27.94 13.85 -6.19
CA TYR A 420 -27.93 13.70 -4.74
C TYR A 420 -28.62 14.87 -4.03
N ARG A 421 -28.34 16.11 -4.43
CA ARG A 421 -28.95 17.33 -3.88
C ARG A 421 -29.21 18.33 -5.01
N GLN A 422 -30.41 18.82 -5.10
CA GLN A 422 -30.85 19.82 -6.09
C GLN A 422 -31.40 21.05 -5.41
N THR A 423 -31.48 22.14 -6.18
CA THR A 423 -32.12 23.39 -5.75
C THR A 423 -33.38 23.57 -6.60
N ASN A 424 -34.53 23.71 -5.96
CA ASN A 424 -35.80 23.95 -6.68
C ASN A 424 -35.90 25.40 -7.21
N GLU A 425 -36.95 25.70 -7.95
CA GLU A 425 -37.23 27.02 -8.54
C GLU A 425 -37.33 28.14 -7.49
N GLU A 426 -37.67 27.82 -6.25
CA GLU A 426 -37.75 28.76 -5.12
C GLU A 426 -36.39 28.95 -4.40
N GLY A 427 -35.32 28.32 -4.87
CA GLY A 427 -33.98 28.37 -4.25
C GLY A 427 -33.84 27.50 -3.00
N ARG A 428 -34.79 26.63 -2.71
CA ARG A 428 -34.71 25.67 -1.58
C ARG A 428 -33.97 24.42 -1.97
N ARG A 429 -33.17 23.92 -1.04
CA ARG A 429 -32.43 22.66 -1.20
C ARG A 429 -33.33 21.47 -0.98
N GLU A 430 -33.33 20.54 -1.94
CA GLU A 430 -34.12 19.30 -1.90
C GLU A 430 -33.20 18.09 -2.16
N PRO A 431 -33.55 16.91 -1.62
CA PRO A 431 -32.83 15.68 -1.95
C PRO A 431 -33.03 15.33 -3.43
N GLY A 432 -31.95 15.02 -4.12
CA GLY A 432 -31.97 14.48 -5.47
C GLY A 432 -32.42 13.02 -5.50
N GLU A 433 -32.44 12.44 -6.68
CA GLU A 433 -33.01 11.10 -6.88
C GLU A 433 -32.20 10.01 -6.16
N TYR A 434 -30.85 10.07 -6.16
CA TYR A 434 -30.02 9.11 -5.43
C TYR A 434 -30.24 9.19 -3.91
N ALA A 435 -30.40 10.38 -3.35
CA ALA A 435 -30.67 10.53 -1.93
C ALA A 435 -32.06 9.95 -1.57
N ARG A 436 -33.10 10.20 -2.39
CA ARG A 436 -34.43 9.60 -2.15
C ARG A 436 -34.41 8.07 -2.25
N ILE A 437 -33.77 7.54 -3.30
CA ILE A 437 -33.60 6.09 -3.46
C ILE A 437 -32.84 5.51 -2.26
N PHE A 438 -31.75 6.14 -1.82
CA PHE A 438 -30.98 5.70 -0.68
C PHE A 438 -31.82 5.66 0.59
N GLU A 439 -32.52 6.74 0.91
CA GLU A 439 -33.35 6.83 2.13
C GLU A 439 -34.46 5.77 2.13
N GLU A 440 -35.13 5.54 0.97
CA GLU A 440 -36.13 4.49 0.81
C GLU A 440 -35.57 3.10 1.04
N GLU A 441 -34.45 2.77 0.38
CA GLU A 441 -33.84 1.44 0.46
C GLU A 441 -33.20 1.17 1.82
N TYR A 442 -32.62 2.22 2.46
CA TYR A 442 -32.08 2.13 3.79
C TYR A 442 -33.17 1.85 4.84
N LEU A 443 -34.29 2.58 4.80
CA LEU A 443 -35.41 2.35 5.72
C LEU A 443 -36.05 0.96 5.56
N LYS A 444 -36.06 0.42 4.34
CA LYS A 444 -36.49 -0.96 4.10
C LYS A 444 -35.50 -1.97 4.70
N ALA A 445 -34.22 -1.75 4.50
CA ALA A 445 -33.17 -2.66 4.95
C ALA A 445 -33.06 -2.71 6.48
N ILE A 446 -32.89 -1.57 7.15
CA ILE A 446 -32.66 -1.48 8.60
C ILE A 446 -33.82 -2.02 9.44
N LYS A 447 -35.04 -2.00 8.89
CA LYS A 447 -36.24 -2.59 9.53
C LYS A 447 -36.32 -4.10 9.40
N SER A 448 -35.44 -4.73 8.61
CA SER A 448 -35.38 -6.19 8.52
C SER A 448 -35.01 -6.80 9.88
N PRO A 449 -35.62 -7.94 10.24
CA PRO A 449 -35.29 -8.66 11.46
C PRO A 449 -33.79 -9.00 11.61
N ALA A 450 -33.08 -9.13 10.49
CA ALA A 450 -31.62 -9.39 10.46
C ALA A 450 -30.80 -8.28 11.09
N TYR A 451 -31.27 -7.03 11.08
CA TYR A 451 -30.53 -5.85 11.55
C TYR A 451 -31.10 -5.22 12.83
N LYS A 452 -31.99 -5.93 13.54
CA LYS A 452 -32.62 -5.42 14.77
C LYS A 452 -31.59 -4.95 15.82
N ASP A 453 -30.43 -5.60 15.88
CA ASP A 453 -29.39 -5.32 16.87
C ASP A 453 -28.61 -4.02 16.56
N LEU A 454 -28.70 -3.53 15.32
CA LEU A 454 -28.14 -2.26 14.89
C LEU A 454 -29.06 -1.06 15.20
N LEU A 455 -30.38 -1.29 15.30
CA LEU A 455 -31.38 -0.23 15.48
C LEU A 455 -31.05 0.75 16.62
N PRO A 456 -30.59 0.31 17.82
CA PRO A 456 -30.29 1.24 18.93
C PRO A 456 -29.14 2.20 18.64
N SER A 457 -28.24 1.84 17.72
CA SER A 457 -27.05 2.63 17.35
C SER A 457 -27.25 3.50 16.11
N HIS A 458 -28.40 3.37 15.42
CA HIS A 458 -28.72 4.09 14.22
C HIS A 458 -29.70 5.24 14.48
N PRO A 459 -29.58 6.38 13.77
CA PRO A 459 -30.49 7.49 13.91
C PRO A 459 -31.90 7.13 13.40
N GLU A 460 -32.87 7.81 13.96
CA GLU A 460 -34.30 7.59 13.65
C GLU A 460 -34.62 7.97 12.18
N HIS A 461 -33.88 8.93 11.64
CA HIS A 461 -34.09 9.41 10.28
C HIS A 461 -32.97 8.99 9.34
N ALA A 462 -33.33 8.41 8.21
CA ALA A 462 -32.38 7.97 7.18
C ALA A 462 -31.47 9.11 6.68
N LYS A 463 -31.95 10.34 6.64
CA LYS A 463 -31.16 11.52 6.23
C LYS A 463 -29.95 11.82 7.12
N ASP A 464 -29.92 11.29 8.32
CA ASP A 464 -28.83 11.54 9.27
C ASP A 464 -27.68 10.53 9.16
N VAL A 465 -27.90 9.40 8.46
CA VAL A 465 -26.86 8.37 8.27
C VAL A 465 -26.00 8.62 7.04
N HIS A 466 -26.37 9.56 6.17
CA HIS A 466 -25.59 9.86 4.97
C HIS A 466 -25.34 11.37 4.83
N ASP A 467 -24.24 11.72 4.18
CA ASP A 467 -23.94 13.09 3.80
C ASP A 467 -23.26 13.16 2.44
N GLY A 468 -23.44 14.29 1.77
CA GLY A 468 -22.83 14.56 0.47
C GLY A 468 -21.70 15.58 0.59
N TYR A 469 -20.50 15.20 0.16
CA TYR A 469 -19.34 16.08 0.16
C TYR A 469 -19.11 16.63 -1.25
N PHE A 470 -19.61 17.84 -1.49
CA PHE A 470 -19.53 18.54 -2.75
C PHE A 470 -18.99 19.94 -2.55
N SER A 471 -18.44 20.52 -3.60
CA SER A 471 -18.07 21.94 -3.63
C SER A 471 -19.31 22.83 -3.51
N ILE A 472 -19.14 23.94 -2.83
CA ILE A 472 -20.18 24.97 -2.66
C ILE A 472 -19.70 26.25 -3.35
N ASP A 473 -20.50 26.84 -4.22
CA ASP A 473 -20.18 28.10 -4.88
C ASP A 473 -20.21 29.32 -3.95
N LYS A 474 -19.79 30.50 -4.43
CA LYS A 474 -19.78 31.75 -3.64
C LYS A 474 -21.20 32.20 -3.21
N LYS A 475 -22.22 31.71 -3.89
CA LYS A 475 -23.65 32.03 -3.59
C LYS A 475 -24.28 31.00 -2.67
N GLY A 476 -23.53 29.99 -2.22
CA GLY A 476 -24.02 28.92 -1.37
C GLY A 476 -24.74 27.79 -2.13
N GLY A 477 -24.71 27.81 -3.46
CA GLY A 477 -25.23 26.73 -4.32
C GLY A 477 -24.25 25.57 -4.40
N TRP A 478 -24.73 24.38 -4.76
CA TRP A 478 -23.90 23.21 -5.01
C TRP A 478 -23.23 23.37 -6.38
N ALA A 479 -21.93 23.15 -6.45
CA ALA A 479 -21.17 23.28 -7.67
C ALA A 479 -20.49 21.96 -8.04
N GLU A 480 -20.53 21.62 -9.33
CA GLU A 480 -19.66 20.60 -9.89
C GLU A 480 -18.23 21.11 -9.86
N THR A 481 -17.31 20.31 -9.31
CA THR A 481 -15.91 20.66 -9.28
C THR A 481 -15.31 20.37 -10.65
N THR A 482 -15.17 21.43 -11.45
CA THR A 482 -14.30 21.42 -12.62
C THR A 482 -13.05 22.20 -12.29
N GLU A 483 -11.89 21.56 -12.33
CA GLU A 483 -10.61 22.21 -12.06
C GLU A 483 -10.14 23.15 -13.17
N SER A 484 -10.95 23.33 -14.21
CA SER A 484 -10.59 24.08 -15.42
C SER A 484 -10.63 25.60 -15.28
N ASN A 485 -11.24 26.14 -14.20
CA ASN A 485 -11.34 27.59 -13.98
C ASN A 485 -11.11 27.96 -12.50
N ASN A 486 -10.85 29.25 -12.22
CA ASN A 486 -10.57 29.74 -10.86
C ASN A 486 -11.76 29.57 -9.91
N ALA A 487 -12.99 29.68 -10.40
CA ALA A 487 -14.19 29.47 -9.58
C ALA A 487 -14.36 28.01 -9.19
N GLY A 488 -14.06 27.07 -10.09
CA GLY A 488 -14.05 25.65 -9.80
C GLY A 488 -13.02 25.25 -8.74
N ARG A 489 -11.83 25.89 -8.77
CA ARG A 489 -10.78 25.67 -7.75
C ARG A 489 -11.18 26.15 -6.36
N GLU A 490 -11.73 27.36 -6.26
CA GLU A 490 -12.24 27.89 -4.99
C GLU A 490 -13.37 27.01 -4.41
N ASN A 491 -14.20 26.44 -5.27
CA ASN A 491 -15.30 25.56 -4.88
C ASN A 491 -14.76 24.19 -4.39
N ALA A 492 -13.74 23.64 -5.06
CA ALA A 492 -13.04 22.44 -4.63
C ALA A 492 -12.40 22.65 -3.25
N GLU A 493 -11.78 23.80 -3.00
CA GLU A 493 -11.16 24.14 -1.72
C GLU A 493 -12.17 24.17 -0.57
N ARG A 494 -13.38 24.69 -0.78
CA ARG A 494 -14.43 24.74 0.24
C ARG A 494 -14.99 23.36 0.58
N GLY A 495 -15.30 22.56 -0.44
CA GLY A 495 -15.76 21.17 -0.25
C GLY A 495 -14.75 20.36 0.52
N TYR A 496 -13.48 20.50 0.18
CA TYR A 496 -12.38 19.82 0.82
C TYR A 496 -12.20 20.20 2.29
N ASN A 497 -12.25 21.49 2.63
CA ASN A 497 -12.16 21.95 4.03
C ASN A 497 -13.23 21.30 4.92
N LEU A 498 -14.43 21.08 4.39
CA LEU A 498 -15.52 20.41 5.09
C LEU A 498 -15.17 18.95 5.41
N ILE A 499 -14.63 18.22 4.42
CA ILE A 499 -14.24 16.81 4.52
C ILE A 499 -13.09 16.65 5.51
N MET A 500 -12.05 17.45 5.42
CA MET A 500 -10.84 17.32 6.21
C MET A 500 -11.04 17.67 7.69
N LYS A 501 -11.81 18.71 7.99
CA LYS A 501 -12.13 19.09 9.37
C LYS A 501 -12.88 17.98 10.13
N ASN A 502 -13.62 17.13 9.42
CA ASN A 502 -14.48 16.10 10.01
C ASN A 502 -13.91 14.68 9.88
N LYS A 503 -12.74 14.50 9.27
CA LYS A 503 -12.13 13.17 9.02
C LYS A 503 -12.07 12.28 10.26
N GLU A 504 -11.56 12.79 11.37
CA GLU A 504 -11.46 12.04 12.63
C GLU A 504 -12.81 11.86 13.33
N LYS A 505 -13.72 12.83 13.16
CA LYS A 505 -15.09 12.73 13.69
C LYS A 505 -15.89 11.64 13.01
N LEU A 506 -15.64 11.38 11.73
CA LEU A 506 -16.31 10.30 10.99
C LEU A 506 -15.98 8.91 11.56
N LEU A 507 -14.82 8.74 12.19
CA LEU A 507 -14.40 7.48 12.78
C LEU A 507 -15.11 7.17 14.11
N SER A 508 -15.63 8.19 14.81
CA SER A 508 -16.33 8.01 16.09
C SER A 508 -17.75 7.46 15.89
N PHE A 509 -18.18 6.55 16.75
CA PHE A 509 -19.57 6.11 16.81
C PHE A 509 -20.55 7.23 17.20
N SER A 510 -20.07 8.30 17.87
CA SER A 510 -20.89 9.48 18.20
C SER A 510 -21.35 10.26 16.96
N ASN A 511 -20.69 10.08 15.82
CA ASN A 511 -21.13 10.66 14.55
C ASN A 511 -22.07 9.68 13.86
N PRO A 512 -23.32 10.07 13.50
CA PRO A 512 -24.27 9.17 12.87
C PRO A 512 -23.94 8.84 11.41
N VAL A 513 -23.16 9.68 10.70
CA VAL A 513 -22.84 9.49 9.28
C VAL A 513 -22.04 8.22 9.06
N ARG A 514 -22.52 7.39 8.15
CA ARG A 514 -21.95 6.12 7.73
C ARG A 514 -21.73 6.03 6.23
N PHE A 515 -22.57 6.72 5.45
CA PHE A 515 -22.53 6.73 4.00
C PHE A 515 -22.17 8.11 3.49
N ILE A 516 -21.25 8.18 2.55
CA ILE A 516 -20.70 9.42 2.03
C ILE A 516 -20.87 9.44 0.52
N PHE A 517 -21.59 10.43 0.00
CA PHE A 517 -21.73 10.65 -1.43
C PHE A 517 -20.75 11.70 -1.90
N SER A 518 -20.05 11.45 -3.00
CA SER A 518 -19.08 12.38 -3.57
C SER A 518 -19.09 12.34 -5.09
N HIS A 519 -18.89 13.50 -5.71
CA HIS A 519 -18.67 13.62 -7.15
C HIS A 519 -17.16 13.64 -7.46
N SER A 520 -16.50 14.76 -7.27
CA SER A 520 -15.09 14.97 -7.57
C SER A 520 -14.26 15.42 -6.36
N ALA A 521 -14.93 15.82 -5.28
CA ALA A 521 -14.26 16.38 -4.10
C ALA A 521 -13.33 15.39 -3.38
N LEU A 522 -13.58 14.09 -3.54
CA LEU A 522 -12.74 13.02 -2.98
C LEU A 522 -11.77 12.39 -4.00
N LYS A 523 -11.56 13.01 -5.18
CA LYS A 523 -10.67 12.44 -6.22
C LYS A 523 -9.23 12.30 -5.75
N GLU A 524 -8.73 13.24 -4.94
CA GLU A 524 -7.35 13.24 -4.46
C GLU A 524 -7.25 13.67 -2.99
N GLY A 525 -6.29 13.13 -2.25
CA GLY A 525 -5.90 13.62 -0.92
C GLY A 525 -6.75 13.18 0.28
N TRP A 526 -7.96 12.63 0.09
CA TRP A 526 -8.77 12.11 1.19
C TRP A 526 -8.67 10.59 1.29
N ASP A 527 -8.40 10.11 2.49
CA ASP A 527 -8.39 8.71 2.84
C ASP A 527 -8.87 8.54 4.27
N ASN A 528 -9.68 7.54 4.50
CA ASN A 528 -10.14 7.19 5.83
C ASN A 528 -9.93 5.68 6.03
N PRO A 529 -9.27 5.25 7.11
CA PRO A 529 -8.95 3.84 7.32
C PRO A 529 -10.20 2.95 7.41
N ASN A 530 -11.33 3.48 7.84
CA ASN A 530 -12.54 2.71 8.03
C ASN A 530 -13.52 2.74 6.84
N VAL A 531 -13.05 3.12 5.66
CA VAL A 531 -13.79 2.87 4.42
C VAL A 531 -13.69 1.38 4.10
N PHE A 532 -14.83 0.70 4.12
CA PHE A 532 -14.95 -0.74 3.86
C PHE A 532 -15.70 -1.04 2.58
N GLN A 533 -16.33 -0.02 1.99
CA GLN A 533 -17.10 -0.20 0.76
C GLN A 533 -16.99 1.00 -0.15
N ILE A 534 -16.96 0.71 -1.43
CA ILE A 534 -17.00 1.69 -2.50
C ILE A 534 -18.06 1.24 -3.51
N CYS A 535 -19.00 2.13 -3.82
CA CYS A 535 -19.97 1.96 -4.88
C CYS A 535 -19.82 3.09 -5.89
N SER A 536 -19.58 2.77 -7.15
CA SER A 536 -19.55 3.75 -8.23
C SER A 536 -20.86 3.74 -8.99
N LEU A 537 -21.69 4.77 -8.77
CA LEU A 537 -22.92 4.98 -9.52
C LEU A 537 -22.67 5.66 -10.86
N ARG A 538 -21.42 6.00 -11.17
CA ARG A 538 -20.94 6.52 -12.43
C ARG A 538 -19.97 5.55 -13.09
N GLU A 539 -19.84 5.65 -14.40
CA GLU A 539 -18.77 4.93 -15.09
C GLU A 539 -17.42 5.59 -14.82
N MET A 540 -16.41 4.78 -14.51
CA MET A 540 -15.05 5.24 -14.34
C MET A 540 -14.33 5.17 -15.69
N GLY A 541 -14.01 6.33 -16.25
CA GLY A 541 -13.53 6.45 -17.62
C GLY A 541 -12.08 6.02 -17.87
N SER A 542 -11.27 5.82 -16.83
CA SER A 542 -9.87 5.44 -16.98
C SER A 542 -9.40 4.47 -15.87
N GLU A 543 -8.41 3.64 -16.22
CA GLU A 543 -7.71 2.75 -15.27
C GLU A 543 -7.19 3.51 -14.06
N ARG A 544 -6.57 4.65 -14.29
CA ARG A 544 -6.03 5.50 -13.23
C ARG A 544 -7.11 6.01 -12.26
N GLU A 545 -8.27 6.43 -12.77
CA GLU A 545 -9.38 6.88 -11.94
C GLU A 545 -9.91 5.75 -11.06
N ARG A 546 -9.99 4.55 -11.59
CA ARG A 546 -10.39 3.34 -10.87
C ARG A 546 -9.43 3.00 -9.74
N ARG A 547 -8.11 2.98 -10.03
CA ARG A 547 -7.07 2.75 -9.03
C ARG A 547 -7.08 3.80 -7.91
N GLN A 548 -7.18 5.08 -8.27
CA GLN A 548 -7.29 6.17 -7.28
C GLN A 548 -8.55 6.03 -6.42
N THR A 549 -9.66 5.61 -7.01
CA THR A 549 -10.93 5.38 -6.29
C THR A 549 -10.78 4.23 -5.30
N LEU A 550 -10.24 3.09 -5.72
CA LEU A 550 -9.96 1.94 -4.85
C LEU A 550 -9.00 2.30 -3.71
N GLY A 551 -7.98 3.07 -4.01
CA GLY A 551 -7.00 3.54 -3.03
C GLY A 551 -7.60 4.25 -1.82
N ARG A 552 -8.80 4.83 -1.94
CA ARG A 552 -9.53 5.45 -0.81
C ARG A 552 -9.96 4.47 0.27
N GLY A 553 -10.16 3.21 -0.09
CA GLY A 553 -10.61 2.16 0.82
C GLY A 553 -9.54 1.17 1.24
N LEU A 554 -8.34 1.20 0.66
CA LEU A 554 -7.32 0.16 0.86
C LEU A 554 -6.61 0.21 2.22
N ARG A 555 -6.67 1.31 2.96
CA ARG A 555 -6.01 1.40 4.29
C ARG A 555 -6.56 0.38 5.28
N LEU A 556 -5.67 -0.23 6.07
CA LEU A 556 -6.07 -1.06 7.20
C LEU A 556 -6.89 -0.23 8.19
N CYS A 557 -7.97 -0.84 8.74
CA CYS A 557 -8.89 -0.15 9.63
C CYS A 557 -8.31 0.11 11.02
N VAL A 558 -9.00 0.98 11.76
CA VAL A 558 -8.69 1.29 13.16
C VAL A 558 -9.94 1.10 14.04
N ASN A 559 -9.72 0.72 15.30
CA ASN A 559 -10.75 0.64 16.32
C ASN A 559 -11.07 2.03 16.93
N GLN A 560 -11.99 2.10 17.90
CA GLN A 560 -12.36 3.35 18.57
C GLN A 560 -11.22 3.92 19.45
N GLU A 561 -10.21 3.14 19.78
CA GLU A 561 -9.02 3.57 20.51
C GLU A 561 -7.98 4.21 19.59
N GLY A 562 -8.17 4.09 18.26
CA GLY A 562 -7.26 4.61 17.24
C GLY A 562 -6.13 3.64 16.87
N GLU A 563 -6.21 2.40 17.33
CA GLU A 563 -5.25 1.34 17.04
C GLU A 563 -5.56 0.65 15.72
N ARG A 564 -4.53 0.33 14.96
CA ARG A 564 -4.65 -0.38 13.68
C ARG A 564 -4.97 -1.86 13.91
N VAL A 565 -6.01 -2.34 13.26
CA VAL A 565 -6.42 -3.76 13.29
C VAL A 565 -5.78 -4.50 12.10
N ARG A 566 -5.03 -5.57 12.37
CA ARG A 566 -4.29 -6.35 11.36
C ARG A 566 -4.90 -7.75 11.18
N ASP A 567 -6.21 -7.81 11.05
CA ASP A 567 -6.93 -9.07 10.82
C ASP A 567 -7.46 -9.07 9.39
N ASP A 568 -7.06 -10.06 8.60
CA ASP A 568 -7.41 -10.17 7.19
C ASP A 568 -8.89 -10.42 6.97
N SER A 569 -9.56 -11.11 7.89
CA SER A 569 -11.01 -11.35 7.85
C SER A 569 -11.82 -10.07 8.07
N ILE A 570 -11.19 -9.05 8.68
CA ILE A 570 -11.76 -7.73 8.91
C ILE A 570 -11.43 -6.78 7.78
N ASN A 571 -10.18 -6.78 7.35
CA ASN A 571 -9.66 -5.84 6.37
C ASN A 571 -10.04 -6.23 4.93
N ILE A 572 -11.32 -6.13 4.61
CA ILE A 572 -11.88 -6.44 3.30
C ILE A 572 -12.62 -5.21 2.76
N LEU A 573 -12.18 -4.71 1.60
CA LEU A 573 -12.82 -3.64 0.86
C LEU A 573 -13.81 -4.25 -0.15
N THR A 574 -15.10 -4.01 0.01
CA THR A 574 -16.12 -4.40 -0.97
C THR A 574 -16.29 -3.33 -2.04
N VAL A 575 -16.16 -3.72 -3.29
CA VAL A 575 -16.45 -2.87 -4.45
C VAL A 575 -17.76 -3.31 -5.06
N VAL A 576 -18.76 -2.44 -5.05
CA VAL A 576 -20.04 -2.68 -5.75
C VAL A 576 -19.94 -2.14 -7.15
N ALA A 577 -19.96 -3.02 -8.15
CA ALA A 577 -19.76 -2.73 -9.56
C ALA A 577 -21.04 -3.01 -10.36
N SER A 578 -21.24 -2.24 -11.46
CA SER A 578 -22.33 -2.43 -12.42
C SER A 578 -22.03 -3.51 -13.46
N GLU A 579 -20.98 -4.26 -13.31
CA GLU A 579 -20.54 -5.36 -14.17
C GLU A 579 -20.38 -6.64 -13.33
N ASN A 580 -20.32 -7.79 -14.00
CA ASN A 580 -20.13 -9.04 -13.30
C ASN A 580 -18.74 -9.14 -12.65
N TYR A 581 -18.60 -10.03 -11.67
CA TYR A 581 -17.38 -10.19 -10.90
C TYR A 581 -16.18 -10.55 -11.80
N GLU A 582 -16.34 -11.49 -12.74
CA GLU A 582 -15.26 -11.98 -13.58
C GLU A 582 -14.65 -10.86 -14.43
N ALA A 583 -15.51 -10.07 -15.08
CA ALA A 583 -15.07 -8.96 -15.92
C ALA A 583 -14.35 -7.87 -15.11
N TYR A 584 -14.85 -7.55 -13.92
CA TYR A 584 -14.21 -6.57 -13.04
C TYR A 584 -12.86 -7.07 -12.54
N ALA A 585 -12.80 -8.32 -12.07
CA ALA A 585 -11.59 -8.91 -11.52
C ALA A 585 -10.48 -9.07 -12.57
N GLU A 586 -10.83 -9.54 -13.78
CA GLU A 586 -9.91 -9.65 -14.90
C GLU A 586 -9.35 -8.28 -15.31
N ARG A 587 -10.21 -7.27 -15.41
CA ARG A 587 -9.80 -5.92 -15.76
C ARG A 587 -8.86 -5.33 -14.71
N LEU A 588 -9.19 -5.43 -13.43
CA LEU A 588 -8.32 -4.94 -12.35
C LEU A 588 -6.98 -5.67 -12.32
N GLN A 589 -6.97 -6.98 -12.58
CA GLN A 589 -5.74 -7.74 -12.66
C GLN A 589 -4.86 -7.27 -13.82
N ASN A 590 -5.43 -7.10 -15.02
CA ASN A 590 -4.71 -6.61 -16.21
C ASN A 590 -4.16 -5.19 -16.00
N GLU A 591 -4.90 -4.31 -15.33
CA GLU A 591 -4.44 -2.96 -14.97
C GLU A 591 -3.18 -3.03 -14.08
N ILE A 592 -3.16 -3.91 -13.10
CA ILE A 592 -2.02 -4.09 -12.20
C ILE A 592 -0.84 -4.71 -12.92
N GLU A 593 -1.05 -5.67 -13.81
CA GLU A 593 0.01 -6.26 -14.65
C GLU A 593 0.66 -5.19 -15.54
N ASN A 594 -0.14 -4.38 -16.22
CA ASN A 594 0.35 -3.30 -17.09
C ASN A 594 1.17 -2.26 -16.32
N GLU A 595 0.73 -1.92 -15.11
CA GLU A 595 1.38 -0.91 -14.28
C GLU A 595 2.69 -1.41 -13.65
N THR A 596 2.68 -2.64 -13.16
CA THR A 596 3.84 -3.23 -12.47
C THR A 596 4.86 -3.83 -13.45
N GLY A 597 4.44 -4.13 -14.67
CA GLY A 597 5.25 -4.87 -15.65
C GLY A 597 5.44 -6.34 -15.26
N ILE A 598 4.66 -6.84 -14.31
CA ILE A 598 4.71 -8.24 -13.86
C ILE A 598 3.52 -8.97 -14.49
N HIS A 599 3.80 -9.94 -15.33
CA HIS A 599 2.77 -10.82 -15.88
C HIS A 599 2.57 -12.02 -14.95
N PHE A 600 1.40 -12.13 -14.33
CA PHE A 600 1.09 -13.25 -13.46
C PHE A 600 1.12 -14.57 -14.21
N GLY A 601 1.81 -15.53 -13.62
CA GLY A 601 1.96 -16.86 -14.19
C GLY A 601 2.99 -16.96 -15.31
N ILE A 602 3.71 -15.89 -15.67
CA ILE A 602 4.75 -15.86 -16.70
C ILE A 602 6.04 -15.30 -16.12
N ILE A 603 7.16 -15.92 -16.43
CA ILE A 603 8.51 -15.43 -16.13
C ILE A 603 9.17 -15.04 -17.45
N GLU A 604 9.49 -13.77 -17.57
CA GLU A 604 10.26 -13.26 -18.71
C GLU A 604 11.72 -13.74 -18.67
N LYS A 605 12.35 -13.87 -19.83
CA LYS A 605 13.73 -14.39 -19.93
C LYS A 605 14.77 -13.52 -19.23
N ASP A 606 14.51 -12.24 -19.13
CA ASP A 606 15.38 -11.24 -18.50
C ASP A 606 15.01 -10.93 -17.06
N ALA A 607 14.02 -11.63 -16.48
CA ALA A 607 13.51 -11.39 -15.12
C ALA A 607 14.60 -11.43 -14.03
N PHE A 608 15.66 -12.17 -14.22
CA PHE A 608 16.75 -12.35 -13.26
C PHE A 608 17.99 -11.49 -13.58
N ALA A 609 17.97 -10.67 -14.64
CA ALA A 609 19.15 -9.95 -15.10
C ALA A 609 19.73 -8.94 -14.11
N HIS A 610 18.88 -8.41 -13.24
CA HIS A 610 19.23 -7.42 -12.23
C HIS A 610 19.72 -8.03 -10.91
N LEU A 611 19.63 -9.36 -10.75
CA LEU A 611 20.13 -10.03 -9.55
C LEU A 611 21.65 -9.92 -9.44
N ILE A 612 22.16 -9.93 -8.20
CA ILE A 612 23.57 -9.69 -7.93
C ILE A 612 24.13 -10.77 -7.04
N PHE A 613 25.24 -11.31 -7.48
CA PHE A 613 26.01 -12.27 -6.68
C PHE A 613 26.55 -11.60 -5.41
N SER A 614 26.19 -12.15 -4.27
CA SER A 614 26.58 -11.63 -2.93
C SER A 614 28.10 -11.64 -2.70
N ASP A 615 28.85 -12.50 -3.39
CA ASP A 615 30.28 -12.69 -3.26
C ASP A 615 31.11 -11.76 -4.16
N SER A 616 30.58 -11.35 -5.32
CA SER A 616 31.31 -10.57 -6.32
C SER A 616 30.73 -9.19 -6.59
N SER A 617 29.56 -8.86 -6.04
CA SER A 617 28.79 -7.64 -6.37
C SER A 617 28.56 -7.45 -7.88
N GLN A 618 28.62 -8.53 -8.64
CA GLN A 618 28.43 -8.52 -10.09
C GLN A 618 26.99 -8.88 -10.41
N ALA A 619 26.38 -8.15 -11.34
CA ALA A 619 25.03 -8.47 -11.81
C ALA A 619 25.04 -9.75 -12.66
N VAL A 620 23.97 -10.53 -12.55
CA VAL A 620 23.73 -11.72 -13.39
C VAL A 620 23.73 -11.36 -14.88
N GLY A 621 23.17 -10.20 -15.23
CA GLY A 621 23.06 -9.73 -16.60
C GLY A 621 22.09 -10.56 -17.45
N ILE A 622 21.84 -10.11 -18.68
CA ILE A 622 20.87 -10.75 -19.58
C ILE A 622 21.26 -12.19 -19.90
N ALA A 623 22.55 -12.44 -20.15
CA ALA A 623 23.02 -13.78 -20.47
C ALA A 623 22.81 -14.77 -19.33
N GLY A 624 23.17 -14.38 -18.10
CA GLY A 624 22.94 -15.20 -16.90
C GLY A 624 21.46 -15.39 -16.59
N SER A 625 20.64 -14.36 -16.82
CA SER A 625 19.18 -14.47 -16.68
C SER A 625 18.59 -15.51 -17.64
N HIS A 626 19.02 -15.52 -18.89
CA HIS A 626 18.60 -16.53 -19.87
C HIS A 626 19.07 -17.94 -19.50
N GLU A 627 20.25 -18.09 -18.87
CA GLU A 627 20.71 -19.38 -18.37
C GLU A 627 19.80 -19.86 -17.21
N ILE A 628 19.54 -19.02 -16.21
CA ILE A 628 18.62 -19.35 -15.10
C ILE A 628 17.25 -19.72 -15.64
N TRP A 629 16.71 -18.94 -16.57
CA TRP A 629 15.41 -19.22 -17.19
C TRP A 629 15.41 -20.58 -17.91
N SER A 630 16.50 -20.91 -18.63
CA SER A 630 16.65 -22.19 -19.33
C SER A 630 16.80 -23.37 -18.37
N GLU A 631 17.48 -23.20 -17.24
CA GLU A 631 17.53 -24.20 -16.16
C GLU A 631 16.13 -24.48 -15.60
N LEU A 632 15.36 -23.43 -15.27
CA LEU A 632 13.99 -23.56 -14.79
C LEU A 632 13.07 -24.27 -15.80
N GLN A 633 13.30 -24.06 -17.10
CA GLN A 633 12.57 -24.77 -18.16
C GLN A 633 12.98 -26.25 -18.23
N THR A 634 14.27 -26.56 -18.11
CA THR A 634 14.81 -27.92 -18.16
C THR A 634 14.30 -28.77 -16.99
N GLU A 635 14.20 -28.16 -15.80
CA GLU A 635 13.62 -28.78 -14.59
C GLU A 635 12.07 -28.92 -14.67
N GLY A 636 11.44 -28.42 -15.75
CA GLY A 636 10.00 -28.50 -15.93
C GLY A 636 9.21 -27.48 -15.12
N TYR A 637 9.86 -26.48 -14.56
CA TYR A 637 9.24 -25.40 -13.77
C TYR A 637 8.58 -24.33 -14.65
N LEU A 638 9.09 -24.15 -15.89
CA LEU A 638 8.52 -23.21 -16.86
C LEU A 638 8.20 -23.92 -18.18
N GLU A 639 7.10 -23.53 -18.82
CA GLU A 639 6.80 -23.88 -20.20
C GLU A 639 7.70 -23.08 -21.17
N LYS A 640 7.70 -23.47 -22.45
CA LYS A 640 8.44 -22.74 -23.52
C LYS A 640 8.06 -21.25 -23.66
N SER A 641 6.85 -20.90 -23.24
CA SER A 641 6.32 -19.53 -23.21
C SER A 641 6.73 -18.74 -21.96
N GLY A 642 7.44 -19.35 -21.00
CA GLY A 642 7.72 -18.79 -19.69
C GLY A 642 6.59 -18.97 -18.67
N LYS A 643 5.51 -19.66 -19.07
CA LYS A 643 4.38 -19.90 -18.15
C LYS A 643 4.80 -20.85 -17.03
N ILE A 644 4.42 -20.47 -15.80
CA ILE A 644 4.69 -21.21 -14.58
C ILE A 644 3.88 -22.52 -14.57
N THR A 645 4.57 -23.63 -14.34
CA THR A 645 3.94 -24.96 -14.26
C THR A 645 3.41 -25.25 -12.85
N LYS A 646 2.62 -26.33 -12.74
CA LYS A 646 2.16 -26.83 -11.44
C LYS A 646 3.34 -27.32 -10.59
N ALA A 647 4.32 -27.97 -11.21
CA ALA A 647 5.54 -28.45 -10.54
C ALA A 647 6.31 -27.31 -9.83
N LEU A 648 6.47 -26.14 -10.49
CA LEU A 648 7.11 -24.99 -9.81
C LEU A 648 6.32 -24.54 -8.58
N LYS A 649 4.99 -24.49 -8.67
CA LYS A 649 4.14 -24.10 -7.56
C LYS A 649 4.27 -25.06 -6.38
N GLU A 650 4.34 -26.35 -6.64
CA GLU A 650 4.53 -27.38 -5.63
C GLU A 650 5.90 -27.27 -4.95
N VAL A 651 6.97 -27.11 -5.72
CA VAL A 651 8.34 -26.97 -5.20
C VAL A 651 8.52 -25.68 -4.40
N LEU A 652 7.95 -24.56 -4.88
CA LEU A 652 7.93 -23.30 -4.12
C LEU A 652 7.12 -23.43 -2.85
N PHE A 653 6.05 -24.18 -2.90
CA PHE A 653 5.19 -24.47 -1.76
C PHE A 653 5.92 -25.30 -0.70
N GLU A 654 6.56 -26.39 -1.09
CA GLU A 654 7.31 -27.28 -0.21
C GLU A 654 8.66 -26.71 0.25
N ASN A 655 9.06 -25.52 -0.25
CA ASN A 655 10.37 -24.90 -0.03
C ASN A 655 11.55 -25.80 -0.41
N THR A 656 11.34 -26.70 -1.36
CA THR A 656 12.34 -27.63 -1.91
C THR A 656 13.00 -27.06 -3.16
N PHE A 657 12.72 -25.82 -3.53
CA PHE A 657 13.31 -25.16 -4.69
C PHE A 657 14.82 -25.13 -4.61
N VAL A 658 15.48 -25.62 -5.65
CA VAL A 658 16.95 -25.68 -5.78
C VAL A 658 17.35 -25.06 -7.10
N VAL A 659 18.48 -24.40 -7.12
CA VAL A 659 19.15 -23.87 -8.33
C VAL A 659 20.51 -24.54 -8.45
N SER A 660 21.13 -24.47 -9.63
CA SER A 660 22.49 -24.97 -9.85
C SER A 660 23.51 -24.31 -8.89
N GLU A 661 24.62 -25.00 -8.63
CA GLU A 661 25.70 -24.50 -7.74
C GLU A 661 26.19 -23.11 -8.18
N LYS A 662 26.19 -22.82 -9.46
CA LYS A 662 26.56 -21.51 -10.03
C LYS A 662 25.69 -20.36 -9.48
N TYR A 663 24.42 -20.61 -9.21
CA TYR A 663 23.44 -19.60 -8.77
C TYR A 663 22.97 -19.81 -7.31
N ALA A 664 23.66 -20.69 -6.58
CA ALA A 664 23.28 -21.02 -5.20
C ALA A 664 23.19 -19.79 -4.27
N SER A 665 24.07 -18.80 -4.44
CA SER A 665 24.06 -17.55 -3.68
C SER A 665 22.88 -16.63 -4.04
N LEU A 666 22.22 -16.88 -5.18
CA LEU A 666 21.05 -16.11 -5.64
C LEU A 666 19.71 -16.82 -5.40
N ARG A 667 19.73 -18.02 -4.81
CA ARG A 667 18.54 -18.86 -4.63
C ARG A 667 17.36 -18.07 -4.03
N GLU A 668 17.59 -17.37 -2.91
CA GLU A 668 16.51 -16.62 -2.23
C GLU A 668 15.94 -15.48 -3.10
N GLN A 669 16.81 -14.81 -3.86
CA GLN A 669 16.38 -13.73 -4.74
C GLN A 669 15.58 -14.27 -5.93
N ILE A 670 16.04 -15.38 -6.54
CA ILE A 670 15.33 -16.09 -7.62
C ILE A 670 13.97 -16.56 -7.10
N GLU A 671 13.94 -17.22 -5.97
CA GLU A 671 12.71 -17.71 -5.35
C GLU A 671 11.71 -16.58 -5.06
N THR A 672 12.17 -15.42 -4.62
CA THR A 672 11.33 -14.24 -4.39
C THR A 672 10.63 -13.78 -5.69
N ILE A 673 11.37 -13.71 -6.81
CA ILE A 673 10.81 -13.37 -8.13
C ILE A 673 9.78 -14.41 -8.56
N LEU A 674 10.13 -15.69 -8.43
CA LEU A 674 9.24 -16.79 -8.80
C LEU A 674 7.94 -16.78 -8.00
N ARG A 675 8.01 -16.58 -6.68
CA ARG A 675 6.84 -16.47 -5.81
C ARG A 675 5.96 -15.27 -6.17
N LYS A 676 6.56 -14.13 -6.46
CA LYS A 676 5.84 -12.92 -6.87
C LYS A 676 5.08 -13.14 -8.18
N SER A 677 5.70 -13.75 -9.16
CA SER A 677 5.08 -14.05 -10.46
C SER A 677 4.11 -15.24 -10.39
N ALA A 678 4.33 -16.22 -9.48
CA ALA A 678 3.40 -17.33 -9.26
C ALA A 678 2.14 -16.91 -8.51
N GLY A 679 2.19 -15.78 -7.78
CA GLY A 679 1.04 -15.21 -7.09
C GLY A 679 -0.01 -14.68 -8.07
N ARG A 680 -1.22 -14.48 -7.57
CA ARG A 680 -2.29 -13.71 -8.22
C ARG A 680 -2.85 -12.75 -7.19
N LEU A 681 -3.31 -11.59 -7.65
CA LEU A 681 -4.14 -10.77 -6.78
C LEU A 681 -5.44 -11.52 -6.50
N ASN A 682 -5.65 -11.92 -5.26
CA ASN A 682 -6.83 -12.69 -4.89
C ASN A 682 -8.03 -11.75 -4.71
N ILE A 683 -8.68 -11.40 -5.81
CA ILE A 683 -9.92 -10.64 -5.80
C ILE A 683 -11.04 -11.62 -5.50
N ASN A 684 -11.80 -11.38 -4.45
CA ASN A 684 -12.85 -12.28 -4.00
C ASN A 684 -14.21 -11.93 -4.60
N ASN A 685 -15.07 -12.93 -4.81
CA ASN A 685 -16.47 -12.72 -5.18
C ASN A 685 -17.30 -12.59 -3.90
N ALA A 686 -17.97 -11.46 -3.70
CA ALA A 686 -18.79 -11.23 -2.51
C ALA A 686 -19.98 -12.20 -2.42
N ASP A 687 -20.50 -12.70 -3.56
CA ASP A 687 -21.62 -13.65 -3.60
C ASP A 687 -21.23 -15.07 -3.19
N GLU A 688 -19.93 -15.40 -3.19
CA GLU A 688 -19.40 -16.65 -2.67
C GLU A 688 -19.13 -16.63 -1.17
N ARG A 689 -19.36 -15.51 -0.50
CA ARG A 689 -19.15 -15.39 0.95
C ARG A 689 -20.14 -16.26 1.69
N LYS A 690 -19.63 -17.14 2.56
CA LYS A 690 -20.41 -18.01 3.44
C LYS A 690 -20.11 -17.67 4.89
N THR A 691 -21.14 -17.63 5.72
CA THR A 691 -21.00 -17.63 7.18
C THR A 691 -20.64 -19.04 7.63
N ILE A 692 -19.54 -19.18 8.34
CA ILE A 692 -19.07 -20.45 8.85
C ILE A 692 -19.81 -20.71 10.17
N LYS A 693 -20.63 -21.73 10.21
CA LYS A 693 -21.34 -22.13 11.41
C LYS A 693 -20.48 -23.04 12.27
N TYR A 694 -20.71 -22.98 13.57
CA TYR A 694 -20.10 -23.91 14.53
C TYR A 694 -21.04 -25.08 14.81
N ARG A 695 -20.46 -26.26 15.09
CA ARG A 695 -21.18 -27.45 15.52
C ARG A 695 -21.36 -27.42 17.02
N LYS A 696 -22.59 -27.16 17.47
CA LYS A 696 -22.92 -27.12 18.92
C LYS A 696 -22.54 -28.38 19.67
N GLU A 697 -22.70 -29.52 19.00
CA GLU A 697 -22.41 -30.83 19.57
C GLU A 697 -20.92 -31.00 19.86
N VAL A 698 -20.05 -30.54 18.96
CA VAL A 698 -18.61 -30.57 19.13
C VAL A 698 -18.13 -29.51 20.12
N LEU A 699 -18.68 -28.30 20.02
CA LEU A 699 -18.33 -27.18 20.94
C LEU A 699 -18.68 -27.52 22.42
N ASN A 700 -19.74 -28.25 22.65
CA ASN A 700 -20.20 -28.68 24.00
C ASN A 700 -19.77 -30.11 24.38
N SER A 701 -18.85 -30.70 23.60
CA SER A 701 -18.34 -32.04 23.93
C SER A 701 -17.36 -31.97 25.11
N PRO A 702 -17.28 -33.05 25.92
CA PRO A 702 -16.31 -33.12 27.01
C PRO A 702 -14.86 -32.96 26.57
N GLU A 703 -14.55 -33.45 25.37
CA GLU A 703 -13.22 -33.37 24.76
C GLU A 703 -12.84 -31.91 24.44
N PHE A 704 -13.79 -31.16 23.86
CA PHE A 704 -13.57 -29.73 23.58
C PHE A 704 -13.46 -28.91 24.88
N GLU A 705 -14.34 -29.17 25.83
CA GLU A 705 -14.29 -28.48 27.12
C GLU A 705 -12.97 -28.74 27.84
N ALA A 706 -12.49 -29.98 27.83
CA ALA A 706 -11.21 -30.37 28.40
C ALA A 706 -10.02 -29.69 27.69
N LEU A 707 -10.05 -29.61 26.36
CA LEU A 707 -9.05 -28.88 25.57
C LEU A 707 -9.08 -27.39 25.91
N TRP A 708 -10.28 -26.77 25.87
CA TRP A 708 -10.45 -25.34 26.08
C TRP A 708 -9.99 -24.87 27.45
N GLN A 709 -10.33 -25.62 28.51
CA GLN A 709 -9.87 -25.34 29.87
C GLN A 709 -8.34 -25.31 30.00
N ARG A 710 -7.63 -26.00 29.12
CA ARG A 710 -6.15 -26.05 29.10
C ARG A 710 -5.49 -24.87 28.39
N ILE A 711 -6.21 -24.20 27.47
CA ILE A 711 -5.65 -23.15 26.62
C ILE A 711 -6.28 -21.77 26.83
N CYS A 712 -7.49 -21.68 27.39
CA CYS A 712 -8.26 -20.44 27.49
C CYS A 712 -7.69 -19.38 28.47
N GLN A 713 -6.75 -19.75 29.32
CA GLN A 713 -6.21 -18.87 30.35
C GLN A 713 -5.41 -17.73 29.75
N LYS A 714 -5.80 -16.50 30.06
CA LYS A 714 -5.02 -15.30 29.68
C LYS A 714 -3.79 -15.16 30.54
N THR A 715 -2.72 -14.63 29.95
CA THR A 715 -1.45 -14.42 30.64
C THR A 715 -0.92 -13.01 30.39
N LEU A 716 -0.10 -12.55 31.35
CA LEU A 716 0.82 -11.43 31.17
C LEU A 716 2.24 -11.96 31.16
N TYR A 717 3.14 -11.25 30.49
CA TYR A 717 4.56 -11.59 30.51
C TYR A 717 5.40 -10.56 31.27
N ARG A 718 6.52 -11.02 31.83
CA ARG A 718 7.63 -10.19 32.30
C ARG A 718 8.90 -10.58 31.58
N LEU A 719 9.73 -9.60 31.29
CA LEU A 719 11.05 -9.82 30.72
C LEU A 719 12.07 -9.89 31.87
N ALA A 720 12.78 -11.00 31.98
CA ALA A 720 13.95 -11.13 32.81
C ALA A 720 15.19 -11.01 31.89
N PHE A 721 15.84 -9.87 31.96
CA PHE A 721 16.95 -9.54 31.08
C PHE A 721 18.29 -9.74 31.80
N ASP A 722 19.15 -10.63 31.29
CA ASP A 722 20.50 -10.80 31.77
C ASP A 722 21.50 -10.14 30.79
N GLU A 723 22.08 -9.02 31.20
CA GLU A 723 22.99 -8.23 30.38
C GLU A 723 24.29 -8.98 30.10
N GLU A 724 24.82 -9.76 31.08
CA GLU A 724 26.07 -10.50 30.90
C GLU A 724 25.90 -11.63 29.89
N GLU A 725 24.77 -12.33 29.94
CA GLU A 725 24.45 -13.41 28.99
C GLU A 725 24.22 -12.87 27.58
N LEU A 726 23.55 -11.72 27.44
CA LEU A 726 23.40 -11.02 26.16
C LEU A 726 24.76 -10.63 25.57
N ILE A 727 25.66 -10.05 26.39
CA ILE A 727 27.00 -9.66 25.93
C ILE A 727 27.76 -10.89 25.44
N LYS A 728 27.74 -11.99 26.17
CA LYS A 728 28.38 -13.27 25.78
C LYS A 728 27.81 -13.80 24.46
N SER A 729 26.51 -13.83 24.32
CA SER A 729 25.80 -14.27 23.10
C SER A 729 26.18 -13.42 21.90
N CYS A 730 26.12 -12.07 22.04
CA CYS A 730 26.53 -11.14 20.99
C CYS A 730 28.02 -11.32 20.61
N THR A 731 28.88 -11.46 21.60
CA THR A 731 30.34 -11.68 21.41
C THR A 731 30.59 -12.94 20.60
N LYS A 732 29.96 -14.05 20.98
CA LYS A 732 30.04 -15.32 20.26
C LYS A 732 29.53 -15.18 18.83
N SER A 733 28.36 -14.64 18.65
CA SER A 733 27.75 -14.44 17.31
C SER A 733 28.63 -13.58 16.39
N LEU A 734 29.29 -12.54 16.96
CA LEU A 734 30.20 -11.71 16.19
C LEU A 734 31.50 -12.43 15.85
N SER A 735 32.03 -13.24 16.78
CA SER A 735 33.25 -14.04 16.54
C SER A 735 33.06 -15.05 15.40
N GLU A 736 31.87 -15.61 15.26
CA GLU A 736 31.47 -16.57 14.21
C GLU A 736 31.07 -15.90 12.88
N MET A 737 31.24 -14.59 12.75
CA MET A 737 30.94 -13.85 11.53
C MET A 737 31.88 -14.27 10.40
N GLN A 738 31.37 -14.36 9.17
CA GLN A 738 32.21 -14.60 7.99
C GLN A 738 33.28 -13.50 7.86
N PRO A 739 34.47 -13.85 7.37
CA PRO A 739 35.53 -12.85 7.16
C PRO A 739 35.08 -11.73 6.24
N VAL A 740 35.24 -10.50 6.67
CA VAL A 740 34.92 -9.32 5.87
C VAL A 740 35.96 -9.14 4.77
N ALA A 741 35.55 -9.08 3.53
CA ALA A 741 36.41 -8.84 2.39
C ALA A 741 36.88 -7.38 2.36
N LYS A 742 38.07 -7.13 1.82
CA LYS A 742 38.53 -5.76 1.57
C LYS A 742 37.65 -5.06 0.57
N ALA A 743 37.35 -3.80 0.83
CA ALA A 743 36.61 -3.00 -0.15
C ALA A 743 37.39 -2.88 -1.45
N MET A 744 36.73 -3.19 -2.58
CA MET A 744 37.35 -3.14 -3.91
C MET A 744 36.50 -2.26 -4.83
N VAL A 745 37.13 -1.46 -5.65
CA VAL A 745 36.52 -0.75 -6.75
C VAL A 745 36.87 -1.45 -8.06
N SER A 746 35.85 -1.87 -8.81
CA SER A 746 36.06 -2.47 -10.11
C SER A 746 35.54 -1.52 -11.21
N PHE A 747 36.37 -1.30 -12.22
CA PHE A 747 36.01 -0.53 -13.40
C PHE A 747 35.78 -1.49 -14.57
N SER A 748 34.59 -1.46 -15.16
CA SER A 748 34.29 -2.21 -16.38
C SER A 748 34.06 -1.28 -17.57
N LYS A 749 34.67 -1.55 -18.71
CA LYS A 749 34.40 -0.87 -19.98
C LYS A 749 33.44 -1.72 -20.81
N ALA A 750 32.35 -1.11 -21.27
CA ALA A 750 31.38 -1.73 -22.15
C ALA A 750 31.22 -0.90 -23.43
N THR A 751 31.03 -1.57 -24.55
CA THR A 751 30.63 -0.92 -25.82
C THR A 751 29.13 -1.10 -26.01
N ILE A 752 28.44 -0.01 -26.26
CA ILE A 752 27.00 0.01 -26.55
C ILE A 752 26.85 0.12 -28.07
N LYS A 753 26.18 -0.83 -28.71
CA LYS A 753 25.78 -0.75 -30.13
C LYS A 753 24.26 -0.73 -30.21
N GLN A 754 23.73 0.21 -30.97
CA GLN A 754 22.31 0.28 -31.26
C GLN A 754 22.00 -0.72 -32.38
N SER A 755 21.07 -1.65 -32.14
CA SER A 755 20.53 -2.59 -33.12
C SER A 755 19.05 -2.29 -33.39
N GLN A 756 18.48 -2.87 -34.43
CA GLN A 756 17.05 -2.69 -34.75
C GLN A 756 16.08 -3.25 -33.68
N SER A 757 16.60 -4.03 -32.71
CA SER A 757 15.86 -4.65 -31.62
C SER A 757 16.15 -4.03 -30.25
N GLY A 758 16.93 -2.92 -30.18
CA GLY A 758 17.29 -2.25 -28.89
C GLY A 758 18.80 -1.99 -28.78
N LEU A 759 19.26 -1.70 -27.58
CA LEU A 759 20.67 -1.43 -27.24
C LEU A 759 21.39 -2.74 -26.89
N ASP A 760 22.34 -3.16 -27.73
CA ASP A 760 23.24 -4.28 -27.42
C ASP A 760 24.45 -3.78 -26.63
N VAL A 761 24.59 -4.24 -25.40
CA VAL A 761 25.73 -3.96 -24.54
C VAL A 761 26.68 -5.14 -24.55
N LYS A 762 27.86 -4.99 -25.17
CA LYS A 762 28.93 -5.98 -25.07
C LYS A 762 29.98 -5.51 -24.08
N ALA A 763 30.15 -6.25 -22.99
CA ALA A 763 31.29 -6.07 -22.10
C ALA A 763 32.59 -6.41 -22.86
N LEU A 764 33.57 -5.52 -22.84
CA LEU A 764 34.89 -5.78 -23.37
C LEU A 764 35.63 -6.68 -22.38
N SER A 765 35.92 -7.91 -22.80
CA SER A 765 36.53 -8.98 -22.00
C SER A 765 37.92 -8.68 -21.40
N ASN A 766 38.52 -7.53 -21.71
CA ASN A 766 39.88 -7.16 -21.28
C ASN A 766 39.94 -5.82 -20.54
N GLY A 767 38.87 -5.41 -19.86
CA GLY A 767 38.80 -4.06 -19.31
C GLY A 767 38.32 -3.95 -17.88
N THR A 768 38.22 -5.03 -17.11
CA THR A 768 37.87 -4.91 -15.67
C THR A 768 39.16 -4.77 -14.86
N THR A 769 39.43 -3.57 -14.37
CA THR A 769 40.50 -3.33 -13.41
C THR A 769 39.88 -3.17 -12.04
N SER A 770 40.18 -4.07 -11.13
CA SER A 770 39.78 -3.94 -9.72
C SER A 770 40.94 -3.41 -8.89
N THR A 771 40.69 -2.37 -8.13
CA THR A 771 41.70 -1.79 -7.21
C THR A 771 41.17 -1.95 -5.80
N VAL A 772 41.98 -2.50 -4.92
CA VAL A 772 41.69 -2.59 -3.49
C VAL A 772 41.78 -1.18 -2.90
N ILE A 773 40.76 -0.74 -2.19
CA ILE A 773 40.76 0.52 -1.45
C ILE A 773 41.57 0.27 -0.17
N ASP A 774 42.65 1.04 0.04
CA ASP A 774 43.33 1.06 1.30
C ASP A 774 42.58 1.99 2.27
N VAL A 775 41.79 1.35 3.15
CA VAL A 775 40.97 2.07 4.14
C VAL A 775 41.82 2.79 5.19
N ALA A 776 43.13 2.52 5.25
CA ALA A 776 44.04 3.19 6.19
C ALA A 776 44.21 4.70 5.92
N GLU A 777 43.78 5.18 4.75
CA GLU A 777 43.83 6.60 4.39
C GLU A 777 42.52 7.35 4.68
N GLN A 778 41.46 6.68 5.14
CA GLN A 778 40.18 7.33 5.45
C GLN A 778 39.88 7.33 6.94
N PRO A 779 39.24 8.38 7.50
CA PRO A 779 38.78 8.37 8.87
C PRO A 779 37.74 7.26 9.08
N LEU A 780 37.98 6.38 10.06
CA LEU A 780 37.03 5.32 10.41
C LEU A 780 35.77 5.95 11.05
N PRO A 781 34.57 5.46 10.70
CA PRO A 781 33.33 5.96 11.30
C PRO A 781 33.24 5.62 12.80
N ASP A 782 32.48 6.42 13.57
CA ASP A 782 32.19 6.12 14.99
C ASP A 782 31.32 4.86 15.12
N ILE A 783 31.95 3.70 15.08
CA ILE A 783 31.27 2.41 15.20
C ILE A 783 30.42 2.32 16.47
N LEU A 784 30.90 2.84 17.61
CA LEU A 784 30.15 2.76 18.86
C LEU A 784 28.90 3.64 18.83
N GLY A 785 28.96 4.81 18.20
CA GLY A 785 27.81 5.68 18.02
C GLY A 785 26.76 5.05 17.12
N VAL A 786 27.19 4.50 15.98
CA VAL A 786 26.30 3.84 15.03
C VAL A 786 25.64 2.59 15.63
N LEU A 787 26.41 1.74 16.29
CA LEU A 787 25.88 0.54 16.95
C LEU A 787 24.94 0.90 18.11
N GLN A 788 25.26 1.90 18.91
CA GLN A 788 24.40 2.38 20.00
C GLN A 788 23.03 2.83 19.45
N GLU A 789 23.06 3.63 18.40
CA GLU A 789 21.84 4.12 17.77
C GLU A 789 20.97 2.97 17.21
N LYS A 790 21.60 1.98 16.56
CA LYS A 790 20.90 0.89 15.86
C LYS A 790 20.52 -0.29 16.74
N THR A 791 21.18 -0.48 17.87
CA THR A 791 20.93 -1.60 18.76
C THR A 791 20.32 -1.20 20.10
N GLY A 792 20.42 0.08 20.48
CA GLY A 792 19.96 0.60 21.77
C GLY A 792 20.78 0.08 22.97
N LEU A 793 21.92 -0.58 22.74
CA LEU A 793 22.83 -1.02 23.80
C LEU A 793 23.75 0.11 24.26
N THR A 794 24.24 0.01 25.49
CA THR A 794 25.18 1.01 26.02
C THR A 794 26.54 0.94 25.30
N ARG A 795 27.24 2.08 25.19
CA ARG A 795 28.61 2.10 24.63
C ARG A 795 29.55 1.13 25.35
N ARG A 796 29.36 0.92 26.66
CA ARG A 796 30.15 0.00 27.47
C ARG A 796 29.93 -1.45 27.01
N SER A 797 28.67 -1.89 26.92
CA SER A 797 28.33 -3.24 26.47
C SER A 797 28.82 -3.48 25.04
N LEU A 798 28.63 -2.51 24.13
CA LEU A 798 29.10 -2.55 22.73
C LEU A 798 30.64 -2.63 22.65
N SER A 799 31.36 -1.84 23.45
CA SER A 799 32.81 -1.89 23.51
C SER A 799 33.33 -3.25 23.97
N THR A 800 32.66 -3.86 24.95
CA THR A 800 32.99 -5.21 25.42
C THR A 800 32.77 -6.24 24.32
N ILE A 801 31.59 -6.23 23.69
CA ILE A 801 31.24 -7.15 22.59
C ILE A 801 32.26 -7.05 21.44
N LEU A 802 32.59 -5.84 20.99
CA LEU A 802 33.51 -5.62 19.88
C LEU A 802 34.94 -6.09 20.24
N LYS A 803 35.44 -5.81 21.45
CA LYS A 803 36.78 -6.22 21.89
C LYS A 803 36.90 -7.72 22.06
N GLU A 804 35.94 -8.33 22.72
CA GLU A 804 35.96 -9.75 23.03
C GLU A 804 35.64 -10.64 21.82
N SER A 805 34.95 -10.09 20.79
CA SER A 805 34.70 -10.81 19.52
C SER A 805 35.98 -11.14 18.76
N GLY A 806 37.07 -10.39 18.98
CA GLY A 806 38.32 -10.55 18.26
C GLY A 806 38.29 -10.11 16.80
N ARG A 807 37.20 -9.46 16.36
CA ARG A 807 36.92 -9.17 14.94
C ARG A 807 37.12 -7.70 14.52
N LEU A 808 37.73 -6.88 15.40
CA LEU A 808 37.98 -5.46 15.10
C LEU A 808 38.89 -5.23 13.87
N ALA A 809 39.74 -6.21 13.54
CA ALA A 809 40.55 -6.14 12.32
C ALA A 809 39.69 -6.15 11.04
N ASP A 810 38.51 -6.76 11.07
CA ASP A 810 37.59 -6.79 9.94
C ASP A 810 36.88 -5.45 9.75
N PHE A 811 36.65 -4.71 10.83
CA PHE A 811 36.17 -3.33 10.75
C PHE A 811 37.11 -2.43 9.93
N ALA A 812 38.43 -2.57 10.09
CA ALA A 812 39.41 -1.83 9.31
C ALA A 812 39.45 -2.25 7.81
N LYS A 813 38.99 -3.46 7.46
CA LYS A 813 38.96 -3.92 6.05
C LYS A 813 37.78 -3.33 5.25
N ASN A 814 36.61 -3.29 5.84
CA ASN A 814 35.39 -2.76 5.26
C ASN A 814 34.44 -2.31 6.39
N PRO A 815 34.56 -1.04 6.83
CA PRO A 815 33.78 -0.54 7.96
C PRO A 815 32.28 -0.71 7.80
N GLN A 816 31.76 -0.46 6.59
CA GLN A 816 30.35 -0.50 6.32
C GLN A 816 29.77 -1.91 6.41
N GLN A 817 30.41 -2.88 5.77
CA GLN A 817 29.98 -4.27 5.84
C GLN A 817 30.04 -4.79 7.27
N PHE A 818 31.13 -4.49 7.98
CA PHE A 818 31.28 -4.89 9.37
C PHE A 818 30.18 -4.32 10.27
N ILE A 819 29.88 -3.02 10.17
CA ILE A 819 28.83 -2.37 10.96
C ILE A 819 27.46 -2.98 10.64
N SER A 820 27.15 -3.21 9.37
CA SER A 820 25.86 -3.79 8.94
C SER A 820 25.67 -5.20 9.51
N GLU A 821 26.69 -6.05 9.41
CA GLU A 821 26.70 -7.41 9.96
C GLU A 821 26.61 -7.38 11.50
N ALA A 822 27.37 -6.51 12.15
CA ALA A 822 27.34 -6.38 13.60
C ALA A 822 25.97 -5.94 14.12
N ILE A 823 25.31 -4.98 13.45
CA ILE A 823 23.92 -4.56 13.77
C ILE A 823 22.96 -5.75 13.66
N GLY A 824 23.01 -6.48 12.55
CA GLY A 824 22.15 -7.63 12.31
C GLY A 824 22.31 -8.69 13.42
N ARG A 825 23.54 -9.07 13.73
CA ARG A 825 23.87 -10.10 14.73
C ARG A 825 23.53 -9.67 16.16
N ILE A 826 23.86 -8.45 16.54
CA ILE A 826 23.54 -7.92 17.88
C ILE A 826 22.02 -7.83 18.08
N ASN A 827 21.29 -7.32 17.10
CA ASN A 827 19.84 -7.25 17.19
C ASN A 827 19.18 -8.65 17.18
N TYR A 828 19.77 -9.61 16.48
CA TYR A 828 19.32 -11.01 16.53
C TYR A 828 19.50 -11.60 17.94
N CYS A 829 20.72 -11.49 18.52
CA CYS A 829 20.97 -11.97 19.89
C CYS A 829 20.10 -11.25 20.93
N LYS A 830 19.89 -9.95 20.78
CA LYS A 830 19.00 -9.17 21.63
C LYS A 830 17.55 -9.69 21.59
N ARG A 831 17.02 -10.02 20.40
CA ARG A 831 15.70 -10.63 20.27
C ARG A 831 15.61 -12.00 20.93
N LEU A 832 16.62 -12.86 20.73
CA LEU A 832 16.69 -14.15 21.40
C LEU A 832 16.72 -14.00 22.92
N SER A 833 17.55 -13.11 23.46
CA SER A 833 17.61 -12.87 24.91
C SER A 833 16.31 -12.32 25.48
N ILE A 834 15.57 -11.50 24.73
CA ILE A 834 14.24 -11.04 25.10
C ILE A 834 13.27 -12.22 25.17
N VAL A 835 13.35 -13.13 24.19
CA VAL A 835 12.48 -14.30 24.10
C VAL A 835 12.84 -15.34 25.15
N ASP A 836 14.12 -15.63 25.35
CA ASP A 836 14.60 -16.59 26.35
C ASP A 836 14.35 -16.11 27.78
N GLY A 837 14.38 -14.80 27.99
CA GLY A 837 14.08 -14.14 29.26
C GLY A 837 12.59 -13.94 29.56
N ILE A 838 11.71 -14.34 28.65
CA ILE A 838 10.27 -14.12 28.81
C ILE A 838 9.68 -15.12 29.82
N LYS A 839 8.94 -14.61 30.81
CA LYS A 839 8.19 -15.43 31.77
C LYS A 839 6.73 -15.00 31.73
N TYR A 840 5.86 -15.98 31.45
CA TYR A 840 4.42 -15.77 31.46
C TYR A 840 3.83 -16.08 32.83
N TYR A 841 2.83 -15.28 33.23
CA TYR A 841 2.09 -15.41 34.46
C TYR A 841 0.60 -15.43 34.15
N PRO A 842 -0.12 -16.51 34.49
CA PRO A 842 -1.56 -16.59 34.32
C PRO A 842 -2.29 -15.50 35.12
N LEU A 843 -3.23 -14.84 34.48
CA LEU A 843 -4.11 -13.86 35.12
C LEU A 843 -5.25 -14.57 35.83
N LYS A 844 -5.27 -14.58 37.16
CA LYS A 844 -6.31 -15.28 37.91
C LYS A 844 -7.71 -14.75 37.58
N GLY A 845 -8.57 -15.65 37.12
CA GLY A 845 -9.96 -15.35 36.77
C GLY A 845 -10.18 -14.73 35.40
N GLU A 846 -9.13 -14.47 34.61
CA GLU A 846 -9.25 -13.97 33.25
C GLU A 846 -9.02 -15.09 32.23
N VAL A 847 -10.09 -15.43 31.51
CA VAL A 847 -10.08 -16.50 30.49
C VAL A 847 -10.73 -16.01 29.20
N TYR A 848 -10.40 -16.66 28.09
CA TYR A 848 -11.19 -16.55 26.88
C TYR A 848 -12.47 -17.38 27.07
N ALA A 849 -13.64 -16.73 27.08
CA ALA A 849 -14.90 -17.42 27.26
C ALA A 849 -15.21 -18.30 26.05
N GLN A 850 -15.68 -19.54 26.29
CA GLN A 850 -16.12 -20.45 25.23
C GLN A 850 -17.28 -19.88 24.41
N SER A 851 -18.12 -19.03 25.00
CA SER A 851 -19.21 -18.32 24.30
C SER A 851 -18.73 -17.48 23.12
N LEU A 852 -17.44 -17.05 23.09
CA LEU A 852 -16.88 -16.31 21.98
C LEU A 852 -16.91 -17.07 20.64
N PHE A 853 -16.94 -18.40 20.65
CA PHE A 853 -17.17 -19.20 19.44
C PHE A 853 -18.59 -19.04 18.90
N MET A 854 -19.56 -18.74 19.75
CA MET A 854 -20.95 -18.52 19.40
C MET A 854 -21.23 -17.07 19.02
N ASP A 855 -20.55 -16.13 19.69
CA ASP A 855 -20.81 -14.69 19.58
C ASP A 855 -20.12 -14.05 18.37
N LYS A 856 -19.07 -14.70 17.84
CA LYS A 856 -18.29 -14.15 16.71
C LYS A 856 -18.49 -15.01 15.46
N GLU A 857 -19.23 -14.48 14.50
CA GLU A 857 -19.39 -15.10 13.19
C GLU A 857 -18.05 -15.10 12.43
N LEU A 858 -17.65 -16.27 11.95
CA LEU A 858 -16.58 -16.42 10.98
C LEU A 858 -17.19 -16.42 9.58
N THR A 859 -16.54 -15.77 8.64
CA THR A 859 -16.92 -15.77 7.24
C THR A 859 -15.75 -16.19 6.36
N GLY A 860 -16.05 -16.91 5.28
CA GLY A 860 -15.06 -17.28 4.27
C GLY A 860 -15.72 -17.32 2.89
N TYR A 861 -14.91 -17.45 1.85
CA TYR A 861 -15.39 -17.57 0.47
C TYR A 861 -15.49 -19.03 0.08
N ALA A 862 -16.56 -19.45 -0.58
CA ALA A 862 -16.84 -20.85 -0.88
C ALA A 862 -15.64 -21.61 -1.48
N ARG A 863 -14.89 -20.98 -2.39
CA ARG A 863 -13.68 -21.54 -3.01
C ARG A 863 -12.49 -21.70 -2.05
N ASN A 864 -12.47 -20.94 -0.96
CA ASN A 864 -11.41 -20.90 0.03
C ASN A 864 -11.83 -21.60 1.34
N LEU A 865 -12.87 -22.42 1.32
CA LEU A 865 -13.35 -23.18 2.46
C LEU A 865 -13.09 -24.67 2.25
N PHE A 866 -12.65 -25.33 3.31
CA PHE A 866 -12.57 -26.78 3.43
C PHE A 866 -13.72 -27.26 4.29
N GLU A 867 -14.54 -28.17 3.75
CA GLU A 867 -15.63 -28.76 4.50
C GLU A 867 -15.08 -29.81 5.47
N THR A 868 -15.49 -29.74 6.71
CA THR A 868 -14.99 -30.58 7.79
C THR A 868 -16.03 -31.60 8.27
N SER A 869 -15.58 -32.69 8.86
CA SER A 869 -16.45 -33.69 9.52
C SER A 869 -16.86 -33.24 10.93
N SER A 870 -17.48 -34.17 11.66
CA SER A 870 -17.82 -34.02 13.08
C SER A 870 -16.60 -33.87 14.02
N LYS A 871 -15.37 -34.01 13.53
CA LYS A 871 -14.15 -33.80 14.30
C LYS A 871 -13.83 -32.34 14.54
N SER A 872 -14.36 -31.43 13.69
CA SER A 872 -14.09 -30.01 13.80
C SER A 872 -15.22 -29.23 14.46
N VAL A 873 -14.86 -28.22 15.27
CA VAL A 873 -15.81 -27.28 15.88
C VAL A 873 -16.56 -26.47 14.82
N TYR A 874 -15.95 -26.17 13.68
CA TYR A 874 -16.56 -25.42 12.59
C TYR A 874 -16.97 -26.33 11.43
N GLU A 875 -18.09 -26.02 10.74
CA GLU A 875 -18.52 -26.72 9.54
C GLU A 875 -17.55 -26.59 8.37
N TYR A 876 -16.87 -25.45 8.33
CA TYR A 876 -15.85 -25.13 7.31
C TYR A 876 -14.63 -24.49 7.97
N VAL A 877 -13.47 -24.77 7.44
CA VAL A 877 -12.22 -24.13 7.84
C VAL A 877 -11.69 -23.30 6.67
N PRO A 878 -11.31 -22.02 6.87
CA PRO A 878 -10.68 -21.22 5.84
C PRO A 878 -9.33 -21.80 5.41
N LYS A 879 -9.10 -21.88 4.10
CA LYS A 879 -7.83 -22.27 3.47
C LYS A 879 -6.97 -21.02 3.32
N ASP A 880 -6.34 -20.58 4.41
CA ASP A 880 -5.50 -19.39 4.38
C ASP A 880 -4.15 -19.64 3.68
N SER A 881 -3.70 -20.91 3.71
CA SER A 881 -2.52 -21.38 2.99
C SER A 881 -2.71 -22.83 2.53
N GLU A 882 -1.91 -23.25 1.54
CA GLU A 882 -1.92 -24.64 1.09
C GLU A 882 -1.40 -25.61 2.18
N VAL A 883 -0.47 -25.14 3.05
CA VAL A 883 0.01 -25.93 4.21
C VAL A 883 -1.13 -26.22 5.17
N GLU A 884 -1.88 -25.18 5.54
CA GLU A 884 -3.02 -25.34 6.45
C GLU A 884 -4.12 -26.19 5.83
N ASN A 885 -4.36 -26.06 4.51
CA ASN A 885 -5.33 -26.89 3.80
C ASN A 885 -4.95 -28.38 3.84
N ARG A 886 -3.67 -28.69 3.55
CA ARG A 886 -3.16 -30.07 3.63
C ARG A 886 -3.22 -30.58 5.06
N PHE A 887 -2.82 -29.79 6.04
CA PHE A 887 -2.89 -30.16 7.44
C PHE A 887 -4.32 -30.44 7.89
N ALA A 888 -5.31 -29.63 7.47
CA ALA A 888 -6.71 -29.87 7.75
C ALA A 888 -7.22 -31.18 7.12
N GLN A 889 -6.79 -31.53 5.91
CA GLN A 889 -7.10 -32.80 5.25
C GLN A 889 -6.49 -33.97 6.03
N GLU A 890 -5.24 -33.88 6.42
CA GLU A 890 -4.57 -34.91 7.22
C GLU A 890 -5.25 -35.10 8.58
N LEU A 891 -5.76 -34.04 9.23
CA LEU A 891 -6.51 -34.11 10.48
C LEU A 891 -7.83 -34.90 10.30
N GLU A 892 -8.50 -34.75 9.17
CA GLU A 892 -9.71 -35.48 8.86
C GLU A 892 -9.47 -36.98 8.59
N GLU A 893 -8.33 -37.33 7.98
CA GLU A 893 -7.98 -38.67 7.56
C GLU A 893 -7.47 -39.55 8.72
N GLN A 894 -6.93 -38.96 9.81
CA GLN A 894 -6.37 -39.74 10.93
C GLN A 894 -7.44 -40.11 11.96
N ASP A 895 -7.60 -41.38 12.22
CA ASP A 895 -8.58 -41.88 13.18
C ASP A 895 -8.25 -41.52 14.64
N GLU A 896 -6.99 -41.34 14.95
CA GLU A 896 -6.47 -40.92 16.26
C GLU A 896 -6.90 -39.47 16.59
N VAL A 897 -7.15 -38.64 15.61
CA VAL A 897 -7.63 -37.27 15.82
C VAL A 897 -9.12 -37.31 16.16
N LYS A 898 -9.46 -37.05 17.41
CA LYS A 898 -10.84 -37.04 17.91
C LYS A 898 -11.51 -35.68 17.68
N LEU A 899 -10.77 -34.62 17.88
CA LEU A 899 -11.27 -33.27 17.75
C LEU A 899 -10.15 -32.30 17.36
N TYR A 900 -10.51 -31.35 16.52
CA TYR A 900 -9.62 -30.22 16.24
C TYR A 900 -10.40 -28.92 16.05
N VAL A 901 -9.70 -27.81 16.26
CA VAL A 901 -10.23 -26.46 16.00
C VAL A 901 -9.14 -25.57 15.43
N LYS A 902 -9.43 -24.86 14.33
CA LYS A 902 -8.62 -23.73 13.91
C LYS A 902 -8.85 -22.59 14.89
N LEU A 903 -7.80 -22.13 15.56
CA LEU A 903 -7.91 -21.10 16.57
C LEU A 903 -8.27 -19.77 15.92
N PRO A 904 -9.39 -19.15 16.32
CA PRO A 904 -9.85 -17.91 15.68
C PRO A 904 -8.94 -16.72 16.01
N GLY A 905 -8.92 -15.71 15.13
CA GLY A 905 -8.04 -14.54 15.23
C GLY A 905 -8.22 -13.68 16.51
N TRP A 906 -9.28 -13.91 17.30
CA TRP A 906 -9.46 -13.28 18.60
C TRP A 906 -8.72 -14.01 19.74
N PHE A 907 -8.24 -15.23 19.54
CA PHE A 907 -7.40 -15.94 20.49
C PHE A 907 -5.96 -15.43 20.36
N LYS A 908 -5.53 -14.54 21.23
CA LYS A 908 -4.27 -13.82 21.09
C LYS A 908 -3.40 -13.96 22.34
N ILE A 909 -2.18 -14.38 22.16
CA ILE A 909 -1.16 -14.41 23.21
C ILE A 909 -0.33 -13.12 23.13
N PRO A 910 -0.25 -12.30 24.21
CA PRO A 910 0.56 -11.09 24.21
C PRO A 910 2.05 -11.45 24.17
N THR A 911 2.82 -10.79 23.31
CA THR A 911 4.28 -10.94 23.24
C THR A 911 4.96 -9.56 23.20
N PRO A 912 6.25 -9.44 23.48
CA PRO A 912 7.00 -8.19 23.34
C PRO A 912 7.03 -7.63 21.90
N LEU A 913 6.71 -8.47 20.92
CA LEU A 913 6.72 -8.17 19.49
C LEU A 913 5.30 -8.04 18.91
N GLY A 914 4.31 -7.77 19.75
CA GLY A 914 2.89 -7.73 19.39
C GLY A 914 2.15 -9.01 19.80
N THR A 915 0.96 -9.23 19.25
CA THR A 915 0.16 -10.42 19.59
C THR A 915 0.53 -11.60 18.69
N TYR A 916 0.44 -12.82 19.24
CA TYR A 916 0.62 -14.09 18.55
C TYR A 916 -0.68 -14.90 18.59
N ASN A 917 -1.06 -15.53 17.49
CA ASN A 917 -2.21 -16.42 17.38
C ASN A 917 -1.73 -17.75 16.78
N PRO A 918 -1.73 -18.85 17.55
CA PRO A 918 -1.42 -20.17 17.01
C PRO A 918 -2.52 -20.67 16.07
N ASP A 919 -2.17 -21.59 15.15
CA ASP A 919 -3.09 -22.02 14.09
C ASP A 919 -4.15 -23.00 14.59
N TRP A 920 -3.75 -24.06 15.30
CA TRP A 920 -4.63 -25.18 15.61
C TRP A 920 -4.56 -25.61 17.07
N ALA A 921 -5.68 -26.19 17.57
CA ALA A 921 -5.69 -26.97 18.79
C ALA A 921 -6.37 -28.31 18.53
N LEU A 922 -5.79 -29.41 19.05
CA LEU A 922 -6.17 -30.80 18.75
C LEU A 922 -6.34 -31.61 20.01
N VAL A 923 -7.20 -32.61 19.94
CA VAL A 923 -7.31 -33.75 20.88
C VAL A 923 -7.01 -35.03 20.12
N ILE A 924 -5.99 -35.75 20.55
CA ILE A 924 -5.57 -37.03 19.97
C ILE A 924 -5.83 -38.13 21.01
N GLU A 925 -6.35 -39.25 20.60
CA GLU A 925 -6.53 -40.45 21.44
C GLU A 925 -5.36 -41.41 21.21
N ASP A 926 -4.62 -41.72 22.28
CA ASP A 926 -3.57 -42.71 22.24
C ASP A 926 -4.09 -44.09 22.70
N ASN A 927 -4.03 -45.10 21.80
CA ASN A 927 -4.41 -46.49 22.05
C ASN A 927 -5.78 -46.69 22.71
N GLY A 928 -6.72 -45.72 22.53
CA GLY A 928 -8.12 -45.84 22.99
C GLY A 928 -8.36 -45.52 24.46
N GLU A 929 -7.38 -45.07 25.23
CA GLU A 929 -7.51 -44.86 26.68
C GLU A 929 -7.10 -43.46 27.16
N GLU A 930 -6.19 -42.74 26.47
CA GLU A 930 -5.68 -41.43 26.94
C GLU A 930 -5.84 -40.35 25.91
N HIS A 931 -6.42 -39.20 26.31
CA HIS A 931 -6.50 -38.00 25.47
C HIS A 931 -5.25 -37.11 25.65
N ILE A 932 -4.56 -36.85 24.56
CA ILE A 932 -3.40 -35.94 24.51
C ILE A 932 -3.79 -34.64 23.80
N TYR A 933 -3.43 -33.51 24.37
CA TYR A 933 -3.86 -32.19 23.91
C TYR A 933 -2.68 -31.46 23.25
N PHE A 934 -2.89 -30.91 22.05
CA PHE A 934 -1.88 -30.19 21.29
C PHE A 934 -2.36 -28.80 20.89
N VAL A 935 -1.40 -27.88 20.85
CA VAL A 935 -1.51 -26.63 20.07
C VAL A 935 -0.44 -26.70 19.01
N VAL A 936 -0.83 -26.54 17.73
CA VAL A 936 0.06 -26.72 16.58
C VAL A 936 0.16 -25.43 15.79
N GLU A 937 1.40 -25.08 15.45
CA GLU A 937 1.75 -24.01 14.51
C GLU A 937 2.21 -24.63 13.20
N THR A 938 1.52 -24.36 12.09
CA THR A 938 1.72 -25.01 10.79
C THR A 938 2.74 -24.31 9.90
N LYS A 939 3.84 -23.85 10.47
CA LYS A 939 4.92 -23.19 9.73
C LYS A 939 6.18 -24.05 9.67
N SER A 940 6.81 -24.11 8.47
CA SER A 940 8.04 -24.84 8.25
C SER A 940 9.19 -24.28 9.09
N LYS A 941 10.02 -25.16 9.67
CA LYS A 941 11.26 -24.79 10.41
C LYS A 941 12.32 -24.17 9.50
N HIS A 942 12.22 -24.36 8.18
CA HIS A 942 13.25 -23.98 7.20
C HIS A 942 12.93 -22.71 6.41
N ILE A 943 11.77 -22.12 6.60
CA ILE A 943 11.51 -20.79 6.06
C ILE A 943 12.35 -19.82 6.88
N GLY A 944 13.15 -19.00 6.24
CA GLY A 944 13.73 -17.80 6.82
C GLY A 944 12.59 -16.83 7.16
N LEU A 945 11.71 -17.25 8.06
CA LEU A 945 10.71 -16.41 8.72
C LEU A 945 11.48 -15.22 9.25
N GLY A 946 11.02 -14.01 8.92
CA GLY A 946 11.65 -12.82 9.46
C GLY A 946 11.83 -13.04 10.96
N ASN A 947 13.00 -12.73 11.49
CA ASN A 947 13.41 -13.00 12.89
C ASN A 947 12.35 -12.66 13.97
N GLU A 948 11.32 -11.89 13.61
CA GLU A 948 10.22 -11.50 14.48
C GLU A 948 9.14 -12.58 14.60
N GLU A 949 8.83 -13.29 13.54
CA GLU A 949 7.80 -14.34 13.56
C GLU A 949 8.29 -15.58 14.30
N GLU A 950 9.58 -15.92 14.12
CA GLU A 950 10.25 -16.97 14.88
C GLU A 950 10.23 -16.67 16.39
N ALA A 951 10.49 -15.42 16.76
CA ALA A 951 10.43 -14.96 18.14
C ALA A 951 9.02 -15.03 18.73
N LYS A 952 7.99 -14.70 17.96
CA LYS A 952 6.58 -14.84 18.39
C LYS A 952 6.18 -16.29 18.62
N ILE A 953 6.62 -17.21 17.75
CA ILE A 953 6.39 -18.67 17.90
C ILE A 953 7.07 -19.17 19.19
N THR A 954 8.27 -18.71 19.47
CA THR A 954 9.01 -19.08 20.71
C THR A 954 8.30 -18.53 21.95
N CYS A 955 7.75 -17.30 21.89
CA CYS A 955 6.91 -16.74 22.95
C CYS A 955 5.64 -17.58 23.15
N GLY A 956 5.00 -18.08 22.08
CA GLY A 956 3.85 -19.00 22.14
C GLY A 956 4.20 -20.27 22.91
N ASN A 957 5.35 -20.87 22.60
CA ASN A 957 5.83 -22.04 23.34
C ASN A 957 6.03 -21.74 24.84
N ALA A 958 6.68 -20.62 25.17
CA ALA A 958 6.89 -20.20 26.56
C ALA A 958 5.56 -19.95 27.31
N HIS A 959 4.56 -19.40 26.61
CA HIS A 959 3.20 -19.23 27.15
C HIS A 959 2.59 -20.60 27.55
N PHE A 960 2.56 -21.58 26.64
CA PHE A 960 1.97 -22.88 26.93
C PHE A 960 2.77 -23.67 27.97
N ILE A 961 4.10 -23.52 28.02
CA ILE A 961 4.92 -24.07 29.11
C ILE A 961 4.52 -23.48 30.47
N SER A 962 4.20 -22.21 30.55
CA SER A 962 3.79 -21.57 31.82
C SER A 962 2.46 -22.11 32.36
N LEU A 963 1.56 -22.53 31.46
CA LEU A 963 0.29 -23.15 31.83
C LEU A 963 0.45 -24.59 32.33
N LYS A 964 1.55 -25.29 31.94
CA LYS A 964 1.81 -26.67 32.37
C LYS A 964 1.90 -26.84 33.89
N ALA A 965 2.36 -25.82 34.59
CA ALA A 965 2.57 -25.88 36.05
C ALA A 965 1.25 -25.96 36.87
N GLN A 966 0.08 -25.76 36.25
CA GLN A 966 -1.19 -25.64 36.94
C GLN A 966 -2.20 -26.75 36.61
N ILE A 967 -1.93 -27.60 35.61
CA ILE A 967 -2.91 -28.54 35.06
C ILE A 967 -2.29 -29.94 34.95
N SER A 968 -3.03 -30.98 35.43
CA SER A 968 -2.71 -32.37 35.14
C SER A 968 -2.96 -32.66 33.66
N ASN A 969 -2.04 -33.33 32.99
CA ASN A 969 -2.05 -33.59 31.53
C ASN A 969 -2.16 -32.28 30.69
N PRO A 970 -1.08 -31.46 30.69
CA PRO A 970 -1.06 -30.15 30.05
C PRO A 970 -1.00 -30.29 28.53
N VAL A 971 -1.42 -29.20 27.82
CA VAL A 971 -1.28 -29.10 26.37
C VAL A 971 0.18 -29.11 25.95
N ARG A 972 0.49 -29.78 24.84
CA ARG A 972 1.80 -29.78 24.18
C ARG A 972 1.77 -28.78 23.03
N TYR A 973 2.75 -27.87 22.99
CA TYR A 973 2.89 -26.94 21.87
C TYR A 973 3.91 -27.52 20.89
N ILE A 974 3.54 -27.62 19.61
CA ILE A 974 4.37 -28.18 18.53
C ILE A 974 4.31 -27.30 17.30
N ARG A 975 5.44 -27.20 16.60
CA ARG A 975 5.53 -26.63 15.26
C ARG A 975 5.72 -27.77 14.26
N SER A 976 4.74 -27.94 13.36
CA SER A 976 4.76 -28.99 12.33
C SER A 976 3.91 -28.62 11.14
N THR A 977 4.31 -29.07 9.95
CA THR A 977 3.56 -28.92 8.69
C THR A 977 2.78 -30.18 8.31
N ASN A 978 2.89 -31.25 9.08
CA ASN A 978 2.16 -32.51 8.85
C ASN A 978 1.75 -33.16 10.17
N ILE A 979 0.67 -33.94 10.14
CA ILE A 979 0.13 -34.59 11.32
C ILE A 979 1.00 -35.71 11.84
N ASN A 980 1.76 -36.40 10.98
CA ASN A 980 2.61 -37.50 11.38
C ASN A 980 3.72 -37.06 12.36
N ASP A 981 4.28 -35.87 12.22
CA ASP A 981 5.24 -35.33 13.19
C ASP A 981 4.59 -35.11 14.55
N VAL A 982 3.31 -34.70 14.58
CA VAL A 982 2.56 -34.56 15.83
C VAL A 982 2.31 -35.91 16.47
N LEU A 983 1.87 -36.90 15.71
CA LEU A 983 1.65 -38.29 16.18
C LEU A 983 2.93 -38.94 16.67
N ASN A 984 4.07 -38.75 15.97
CA ASN A 984 5.37 -39.27 16.39
C ASN A 984 5.93 -38.61 17.68
N SER A 985 5.33 -37.49 18.12
CA SER A 985 5.69 -36.80 19.36
C SER A 985 4.91 -37.27 20.59
N ILE A 986 3.97 -38.20 20.41
CA ILE A 986 3.24 -38.81 21.52
C ILE A 986 4.13 -39.74 22.30
#